data_17d4169180cab298bbeef82231dee0eb
#
_entry.id   17d4169180cab298bbeef82231dee0eb
#
_cell.length_a   1.000
_cell.length_b   1.000
_cell.length_c   1.000
_cell.angle_alpha   90.00
_cell.angle_beta   90.00
_cell.angle_gamma   90.00
#
_symmetry.space_group_name_H-M   'P 1'
#
loop_
_entity.id
_entity.type
_entity.pdbx_description
1 polymer ?
#
loop_
_entity_poly.entity_id
_entity_poly.type
_entity_poly.pdbx_seq_one_letter_code
_entity_poly.pdbx_strand_id
1 'polypeptide(L)'
;MKKILFLLVSFSFVSYSQTWEENTFKEIPNATFFDLKTNFDNYRNQVPYTKGNGYKPYARTIDFLESRVDENGFFPSNSLWKEWLKLKEITSKSNNSDWDPLGPFDVPIIQSNNKKRGNGRVNCIEFHPTDANIFWIGAPGGGLWKTIDGGDNWTTNTDNLPVLGISDILIDPTNTDIMYLATGDADGGDTYSIGVLKSIDGGLNWDTTGLSYTVNQQIEISKLEMNPNYTDSIFAATGDNILVTADGGDSWSVVGPNGRYRDIHYKPENTNILYATKQTSGSSNVYRSLDGGSTWQVCANGVSNSNKRRPLIAVTPANSNVVYSLFSDNAWGYHGLYKSSDGGDNWVLQSDTSNILGRDTDGSSVGGQSWYDMSLAVSTVNENHLYVGGINLWESTDGGVTWNIEGASGNGSNYSYMHVDHHAAEFNPINDIAYVGNDGGLYKYFNQLNTWIDISDGLEISQFYKLGLSKNNDYKLVVGAQDNGTERLTGTTWDAIRGSDGMECIIDEYDDNIIYSSSQYGGIKVTYNGGHDWYNAKPVSYEGSWVTPYKMHPLDNNIIVAGYNVVYKSNNATASWDSISPTYGQLKTIALAPSNVDYIYAATYSGLWVTKDDGQNWDYIKTGLPSGNISDVTVSNTNPDRVFVTISSFNADKKVYESIDAGDNWINISGTQLPNLPVNCIVYQNYSKDDLYIGTDIGVFHKDSTMTEWQFYNQDLPFVSVRELEIQYSAGKLRAATFGRGVWESDLNSFPSSVSQVNPDFIRVFPNPVEYEFYVKTPYVLDNYKLKLYSITGKLLLEQRLNSDFTKVEISDLSKGLYIYKIEGSGVIVKTDKLFVL
;
A
#
# COMPACT_ATOMS: atom_id res chain seq x y z
N MET A 1 51.44 -44.92 12.98
CA MET A 1 51.09 -43.52 12.70
C MET A 1 49.99 -43.49 11.63
N LYS A 2 48.76 -43.42 12.04
CA LYS A 2 47.61 -43.27 11.12
C LYS A 2 47.39 -41.78 10.84
N LYS A 3 47.54 -41.34 9.59
CA LYS A 3 47.17 -39.96 9.15
C LYS A 3 45.68 -39.92 8.99
N ILE A 4 45.00 -39.13 9.80
CA ILE A 4 43.61 -38.76 9.64
C ILE A 4 43.56 -37.61 8.65
N LEU A 5 42.92 -37.87 7.47
CA LEU A 5 42.64 -36.87 6.44
C LEU A 5 41.35 -36.14 6.85
N PHE A 6 41.45 -34.87 7.28
CA PHE A 6 40.29 -34.01 7.45
C PHE A 6 39.82 -33.55 6.06
N LEU A 7 38.65 -34.06 5.63
CA LEU A 7 37.95 -33.54 4.49
C LEU A 7 37.20 -32.29 4.97
N LEU A 8 37.70 -31.10 4.63
CA LEU A 8 36.95 -29.87 4.73
C LEU A 8 35.87 -29.87 3.65
N VAL A 9 34.64 -30.25 4.02
CA VAL A 9 33.47 -30.02 3.21
C VAL A 9 33.12 -28.55 3.41
N SER A 10 33.50 -27.71 2.46
CA SER A 10 32.99 -26.34 2.36
C SER A 10 31.51 -26.44 1.95
N PHE A 11 30.62 -26.30 2.91
CA PHE A 11 29.23 -25.95 2.62
C PHE A 11 29.23 -24.53 2.08
N SER A 12 29.17 -24.37 0.79
CA SER A 12 28.72 -23.15 0.15
C SER A 12 27.24 -23.00 0.49
N PHE A 13 26.92 -22.11 1.42
CA PHE A 13 25.56 -21.62 1.61
C PHE A 13 25.18 -20.82 0.38
N VAL A 14 24.50 -21.48 -0.57
CA VAL A 14 23.82 -20.80 -1.65
C VAL A 14 22.60 -20.14 -1.00
N SER A 15 22.60 -18.80 -0.87
CA SER A 15 21.42 -18.08 -0.42
C SER A 15 20.37 -18.12 -1.54
N TYR A 16 19.32 -18.87 -1.32
CA TYR A 16 18.16 -18.96 -2.21
C TYR A 16 17.14 -17.91 -1.76
N SER A 17 17.16 -16.71 -2.30
CA SER A 17 16.04 -15.79 -2.13
C SER A 17 15.07 -15.91 -3.30
N GLN A 18 13.77 -16.11 -3.00
CA GLN A 18 12.62 -16.17 -3.91
C GLN A 18 12.53 -17.32 -4.94
N THR A 19 13.26 -18.39 -4.80
CA THR A 19 13.01 -19.62 -5.56
C THR A 19 11.64 -20.24 -5.28
N TRP A 20 11.00 -19.91 -4.16
CA TRP A 20 9.70 -20.43 -3.74
C TRP A 20 8.57 -20.01 -4.69
N GLU A 21 8.57 -18.75 -5.18
CA GLU A 21 7.56 -18.25 -6.11
C GLU A 21 7.75 -18.84 -7.51
N GLU A 22 8.96 -18.72 -8.06
CA GLU A 22 9.29 -19.31 -9.36
C GLU A 22 9.02 -20.81 -9.41
N ASN A 23 9.38 -21.54 -8.35
CA ASN A 23 9.17 -22.99 -8.28
C ASN A 23 7.69 -23.36 -8.16
N THR A 24 6.86 -22.52 -7.51
CA THR A 24 5.44 -22.80 -7.37
C THR A 24 4.74 -22.76 -8.72
N PHE A 25 4.76 -21.64 -9.40
CA PHE A 25 3.96 -21.45 -10.62
C PHE A 25 4.54 -22.10 -11.87
N LYS A 26 5.86 -22.38 -11.90
CA LYS A 26 6.50 -23.09 -13.01
C LYS A 26 6.50 -24.61 -12.88
N GLU A 27 6.64 -25.14 -11.67
CA GLU A 27 6.80 -26.58 -11.43
C GLU A 27 5.48 -27.29 -11.13
N ILE A 28 4.47 -26.59 -10.64
CA ILE A 28 3.16 -27.15 -10.27
C ILE A 28 2.12 -26.72 -11.31
N PRO A 29 1.64 -27.61 -12.18
CA PRO A 29 0.54 -27.30 -13.10
C PRO A 29 -0.72 -26.89 -12.32
N ASN A 30 -1.29 -25.72 -12.64
CA ASN A 30 -2.44 -25.13 -11.94
C ASN A 30 -2.17 -24.88 -10.45
N ALA A 31 -0.95 -24.40 -10.13
CA ALA A 31 -0.58 -24.05 -8.76
C ALA A 31 -1.62 -23.10 -8.12
N THR A 32 -1.91 -23.37 -6.86
CA THR A 32 -2.81 -22.58 -6.04
C THR A 32 -2.04 -21.65 -5.11
N PHE A 33 -2.71 -20.70 -4.53
CA PHE A 33 -2.20 -19.88 -3.43
C PHE A 33 -1.68 -20.73 -2.23
N PHE A 34 -2.33 -21.89 -1.96
CA PHE A 34 -1.90 -22.76 -0.88
C PHE A 34 -0.61 -23.52 -1.21
N ASP A 35 -0.35 -23.79 -2.50
CA ASP A 35 0.94 -24.34 -2.95
C ASP A 35 2.06 -23.31 -2.74
N LEU A 36 1.78 -22.03 -3.01
CA LEU A 36 2.71 -20.92 -2.75
C LEU A 36 3.09 -20.84 -1.27
N LYS A 37 2.12 -20.89 -0.37
CA LYS A 37 2.35 -20.91 1.09
C LYS A 37 3.18 -22.13 1.50
N THR A 38 2.83 -23.30 1.00
CA THR A 38 3.53 -24.55 1.31
C THR A 38 4.99 -24.50 0.86
N ASN A 39 5.25 -23.99 -0.33
CA ASN A 39 6.61 -23.85 -0.85
C ASN A 39 7.44 -22.84 -0.06
N PHE A 40 6.82 -21.74 0.38
CA PHE A 40 7.50 -20.79 1.24
C PHE A 40 7.78 -21.38 2.64
N ASP A 41 6.87 -22.12 3.23
CA ASP A 41 7.08 -22.79 4.51
C ASP A 41 8.23 -23.79 4.43
N ASN A 42 8.33 -24.53 3.31
CA ASN A 42 9.46 -25.41 3.05
C ASN A 42 10.80 -24.65 2.92
N TYR A 43 10.78 -23.51 2.24
CA TYR A 43 11.92 -22.59 2.15
C TYR A 43 12.32 -22.07 3.53
N ARG A 44 11.37 -21.55 4.31
CA ARG A 44 11.54 -21.00 5.66
C ARG A 44 12.15 -22.02 6.63
N ASN A 45 11.79 -23.28 6.54
CA ASN A 45 12.33 -24.34 7.38
C ASN A 45 13.83 -24.61 7.10
N GLN A 46 14.32 -24.25 5.92
CA GLN A 46 15.72 -24.45 5.50
C GLN A 46 16.57 -23.19 5.62
N VAL A 47 15.95 -22.03 5.48
CA VAL A 47 16.60 -20.70 5.46
C VAL A 47 16.07 -19.84 6.61
N PRO A 48 16.81 -19.67 7.71
CA PRO A 48 16.39 -18.81 8.81
C PRO A 48 16.21 -17.35 8.36
N TYR A 49 15.30 -16.65 9.04
CA TYR A 49 15.08 -15.23 8.78
C TYR A 49 16.37 -14.41 8.87
N THR A 50 16.72 -13.73 7.79
CA THR A 50 17.67 -12.63 7.75
C THR A 50 17.13 -11.54 6.84
N LYS A 51 17.48 -10.27 7.10
CA LYS A 51 17.04 -9.18 6.25
C LYS A 51 17.53 -9.39 4.81
N GLY A 52 16.64 -9.29 3.84
CA GLY A 52 16.95 -9.49 2.42
C GLY A 52 16.76 -10.92 1.88
N ASN A 53 16.38 -11.90 2.72
CA ASN A 53 16.20 -13.29 2.27
C ASN A 53 14.76 -13.66 1.85
N GLY A 54 13.96 -12.68 1.38
CA GLY A 54 12.67 -12.92 0.74
C GLY A 54 11.45 -13.01 1.66
N TYR A 55 11.59 -12.84 2.98
CA TYR A 55 10.47 -12.92 3.92
C TYR A 55 9.50 -11.72 3.80
N LYS A 56 10.03 -10.50 3.65
CA LYS A 56 9.22 -9.28 3.51
C LYS A 56 8.40 -9.30 2.21
N PRO A 57 8.99 -9.56 1.03
CA PRO A 57 8.22 -9.72 -0.21
C PRO A 57 7.15 -10.80 -0.12
N TYR A 58 7.49 -11.98 0.41
CA TYR A 58 6.49 -13.03 0.62
C TYR A 58 5.30 -12.53 1.44
N ALA A 59 5.54 -11.85 2.55
CA ALA A 59 4.47 -11.38 3.40
C ALA A 59 3.58 -10.31 2.74
N ARG A 60 4.14 -9.41 1.91
CA ARG A 60 3.39 -8.48 1.06
C ARG A 60 2.52 -9.23 0.04
N THR A 61 3.13 -10.14 -0.72
CA THR A 61 2.43 -10.96 -1.71
C THR A 61 1.29 -11.74 -1.08
N ILE A 62 1.53 -12.39 0.06
CA ILE A 62 0.49 -13.16 0.76
C ILE A 62 -0.63 -12.25 1.26
N ASP A 63 -0.33 -11.11 1.87
CA ASP A 63 -1.34 -10.17 2.35
C ASP A 63 -2.23 -9.65 1.21
N PHE A 64 -1.63 -9.37 0.05
CA PHE A 64 -2.36 -8.97 -1.14
C PHE A 64 -3.20 -10.12 -1.74
N LEU A 65 -2.61 -11.29 -1.96
CA LEU A 65 -3.25 -12.41 -2.66
C LEU A 65 -4.28 -13.17 -1.81
N GLU A 66 -4.04 -13.33 -0.49
CA GLU A 66 -4.86 -14.16 0.39
C GLU A 66 -6.32 -13.73 0.43
N SER A 67 -6.57 -12.43 0.34
CA SER A 67 -7.93 -11.87 0.26
C SER A 67 -8.58 -11.99 -1.14
N ARG A 68 -7.85 -12.49 -2.14
CA ARG A 68 -8.22 -12.44 -3.57
C ARG A 68 -8.30 -13.81 -4.23
N VAL A 69 -8.24 -14.88 -3.46
CA VAL A 69 -8.39 -16.26 -3.94
C VAL A 69 -9.71 -16.87 -3.44
N ASP A 70 -10.17 -17.93 -4.12
CA ASP A 70 -11.30 -18.71 -3.66
C ASP A 70 -10.91 -19.67 -2.51
N GLU A 71 -11.87 -20.43 -2.02
CA GLU A 71 -11.70 -21.42 -0.95
C GLU A 71 -10.71 -22.53 -1.27
N ASN A 72 -10.44 -22.76 -2.54
CA ASN A 72 -9.47 -23.76 -3.03
C ASN A 72 -8.10 -23.14 -3.33
N GLY A 73 -7.97 -21.82 -3.16
CA GLY A 73 -6.75 -21.06 -3.45
C GLY A 73 -6.55 -20.71 -4.91
N PHE A 74 -7.60 -20.80 -5.75
CA PHE A 74 -7.53 -20.39 -7.14
C PHE A 74 -7.85 -18.91 -7.31
N PHE A 75 -7.16 -18.28 -8.24
CA PHE A 75 -7.48 -16.92 -8.68
C PHE A 75 -8.69 -16.96 -9.63
N PRO A 76 -9.62 -16.01 -9.48
CA PRO A 76 -10.81 -15.99 -10.31
C PRO A 76 -10.49 -15.58 -11.75
N SER A 77 -11.24 -16.13 -12.69
CA SER A 77 -11.17 -15.77 -14.11
C SER A 77 -11.92 -14.49 -14.46
N ASN A 78 -12.05 -13.57 -13.50
CA ASN A 78 -12.80 -12.34 -13.67
C ASN A 78 -12.00 -11.29 -14.43
N SER A 79 -12.66 -10.52 -15.27
CA SER A 79 -12.12 -9.34 -15.91
C SER A 79 -12.48 -8.11 -15.07
N LEU A 80 -11.49 -7.44 -14.50
CA LEU A 80 -11.70 -6.18 -13.77
C LEU A 80 -12.30 -5.11 -14.69
N TRP A 81 -11.91 -5.07 -15.96
CA TRP A 81 -12.50 -4.16 -16.96
C TRP A 81 -14.00 -4.37 -17.14
N LYS A 82 -14.48 -5.61 -17.20
CA LYS A 82 -15.91 -5.90 -17.32
C LYS A 82 -16.70 -5.54 -16.06
N GLU A 83 -16.15 -5.77 -14.87
CA GLU A 83 -16.81 -5.36 -13.63
C GLU A 83 -16.89 -3.84 -13.52
N TRP A 84 -15.87 -3.12 -13.93
CA TRP A 84 -15.86 -1.66 -14.00
C TRP A 84 -16.88 -1.09 -15.00
N LEU A 85 -17.05 -1.70 -16.18
CA LEU A 85 -18.08 -1.30 -17.14
C LEU A 85 -19.49 -1.42 -16.54
N LYS A 86 -19.75 -2.50 -15.78
CA LYS A 86 -21.05 -2.65 -15.07
C LYS A 86 -21.25 -1.51 -14.06
N LEU A 87 -20.22 -1.12 -13.34
CA LEU A 87 -20.31 0.00 -12.39
C LEU A 87 -20.60 1.33 -13.07
N LYS A 88 -19.95 1.63 -14.20
CA LYS A 88 -20.25 2.85 -14.97
C LYS A 88 -21.73 2.97 -15.35
N GLU A 89 -22.40 1.84 -15.63
CA GLU A 89 -23.84 1.82 -15.90
C GLU A 89 -24.68 2.10 -14.65
N ILE A 90 -24.22 1.68 -13.46
CA ILE A 90 -24.92 1.86 -12.17
C ILE A 90 -24.70 3.26 -11.62
N THR A 91 -23.48 3.81 -11.69
CA THR A 91 -23.09 5.09 -11.07
C THR A 91 -23.76 6.31 -11.67
N SER A 92 -24.38 6.18 -12.83
CA SER A 92 -25.18 7.27 -13.43
C SER A 92 -26.46 7.64 -12.63
N LYS A 93 -26.73 7.00 -11.48
CA LYS A 93 -28.04 7.01 -10.81
C LYS A 93 -28.08 7.47 -9.35
N SER A 94 -26.96 7.72 -8.66
CA SER A 94 -27.03 8.16 -7.27
C SER A 94 -25.79 8.94 -6.83
N ASN A 95 -25.99 10.07 -6.14
CA ASN A 95 -24.88 10.68 -5.40
C ASN A 95 -25.31 11.54 -4.22
N ASN A 96 -24.86 11.12 -3.05
CA ASN A 96 -24.78 11.92 -1.84
C ASN A 96 -23.30 11.99 -1.33
N SER A 97 -22.33 11.44 -2.05
CA SER A 97 -20.92 11.56 -1.71
C SER A 97 -20.27 12.72 -2.45
N ASP A 98 -19.27 13.33 -1.84
CA ASP A 98 -18.46 14.38 -2.40
C ASP A 98 -17.06 14.24 -1.77
N TRP A 99 -16.19 13.50 -2.45
CA TRP A 99 -14.90 13.15 -1.89
C TRP A 99 -13.84 14.17 -2.24
N ASP A 100 -13.20 14.72 -1.21
CA ASP A 100 -12.06 15.63 -1.30
C ASP A 100 -10.77 14.94 -0.86
N PRO A 101 -9.64 15.15 -1.56
CA PRO A 101 -8.36 14.61 -1.12
C PRO A 101 -7.82 15.37 0.10
N LEU A 102 -7.24 14.63 1.05
CA LEU A 102 -6.49 15.16 2.18
C LEU A 102 -4.96 15.05 1.99
N GLY A 103 -4.52 14.36 0.93
CA GLY A 103 -3.11 14.18 0.61
C GLY A 103 -2.48 12.91 1.22
N PRO A 104 -1.14 12.91 1.37
CA PRO A 104 -0.21 14.04 1.28
C PRO A 104 -0.08 14.60 -0.15
N PHE A 105 -0.12 15.94 -0.28
CA PHE A 105 0.13 16.65 -1.53
C PHE A 105 1.63 16.91 -1.71
N ASP A 106 2.28 17.35 -0.64
CA ASP A 106 3.73 17.51 -0.59
C ASP A 106 4.36 16.31 0.12
N VAL A 107 5.61 15.99 -0.24
CA VAL A 107 6.33 14.87 0.37
C VAL A 107 6.50 15.09 1.89
N PRO A 108 6.04 14.15 2.74
CA PRO A 108 6.10 14.30 4.19
C PRO A 108 7.54 14.50 4.71
N ILE A 109 7.69 15.45 5.63
CA ILE A 109 8.99 15.79 6.22
C ILE A 109 9.28 14.90 7.43
N ILE A 110 10.46 14.30 7.46
CA ILE A 110 10.93 13.52 8.62
C ILE A 110 11.14 14.47 9.80
N GLN A 111 10.31 14.34 10.83
CA GLN A 111 10.30 15.20 12.00
C GLN A 111 11.66 15.36 12.70
N SER A 112 12.50 14.32 12.68
CA SER A 112 13.77 14.32 13.40
C SER A 112 14.94 15.01 12.67
N ASN A 113 14.86 15.25 11.35
CA ASN A 113 15.98 15.74 10.56
C ASN A 113 15.63 16.66 9.38
N ASN A 114 14.35 17.01 9.20
CA ASN A 114 13.84 17.88 8.14
C ASN A 114 14.12 17.38 6.69
N LYS A 115 14.31 16.07 6.49
CA LYS A 115 14.45 15.49 5.16
C LYS A 115 13.10 15.00 4.66
N LYS A 116 12.89 15.04 3.36
CA LYS A 116 11.71 14.44 2.71
C LYS A 116 11.73 12.93 2.88
N ARG A 117 10.60 12.32 3.27
CA ARG A 117 10.49 10.88 3.48
C ARG A 117 10.23 10.14 2.18
N GLY A 118 9.18 10.48 1.50
CA GLY A 118 8.68 9.90 0.28
C GLY A 118 7.17 10.03 0.20
N ASN A 119 6.64 10.00 -1.01
CA ASN A 119 5.22 10.13 -1.30
C ASN A 119 4.63 8.91 -2.03
N GLY A 120 5.43 7.88 -2.25
CA GLY A 120 5.06 6.64 -2.92
C GLY A 120 5.95 6.31 -4.12
N ARG A 121 5.76 5.11 -4.66
CA ARG A 121 6.65 4.54 -5.68
C ARG A 121 6.36 5.07 -7.08
N VAL A 122 7.45 5.32 -7.85
CA VAL A 122 7.43 5.62 -9.28
C VAL A 122 8.09 4.46 -10.03
N ASN A 123 7.31 3.76 -10.88
CA ASN A 123 7.74 2.58 -11.64
C ASN A 123 8.41 2.90 -12.97
N CYS A 124 7.93 3.94 -13.66
CA CYS A 124 8.39 4.28 -15.01
C CYS A 124 8.29 5.77 -15.27
N ILE A 125 9.09 6.23 -16.25
CA ILE A 125 9.17 7.63 -16.70
C ILE A 125 9.13 7.61 -18.22
N GLU A 126 8.34 8.48 -18.85
CA GLU A 126 8.29 8.63 -20.30
C GLU A 126 8.28 10.10 -20.68
N PHE A 127 9.19 10.50 -21.57
CA PHE A 127 9.38 11.89 -21.97
C PHE A 127 8.63 12.22 -23.27
N HIS A 128 8.13 13.45 -23.32
CA HIS A 128 7.60 14.00 -24.57
C HIS A 128 8.69 14.11 -25.63
N PRO A 129 8.41 13.72 -26.89
CA PRO A 129 9.47 13.63 -27.91
C PRO A 129 10.10 14.95 -28.31
N THR A 130 9.49 16.10 -28.04
CA THR A 130 9.94 17.42 -28.52
C THR A 130 9.95 18.53 -27.45
N ASP A 131 9.48 18.27 -26.23
CA ASP A 131 9.51 19.26 -25.14
C ASP A 131 10.07 18.62 -23.86
N ALA A 132 11.24 19.06 -23.42
CA ALA A 132 11.94 18.53 -22.27
C ALA A 132 11.23 18.75 -20.92
N ASN A 133 10.27 19.67 -20.85
CA ASN A 133 9.51 19.96 -19.64
C ASN A 133 8.24 19.11 -19.52
N ILE A 134 7.83 18.44 -20.58
CA ILE A 134 6.64 17.60 -20.59
C ILE A 134 7.10 16.14 -20.46
N PHE A 135 6.59 15.47 -19.43
CA PHE A 135 6.81 14.03 -19.26
C PHE A 135 5.75 13.42 -18.32
N TRP A 136 5.73 12.11 -18.31
CA TRP A 136 4.79 11.33 -17.51
C TRP A 136 5.52 10.36 -16.59
N ILE A 137 4.87 10.02 -15.49
CA ILE A 137 5.29 8.92 -14.62
C ILE A 137 4.14 7.96 -14.36
N GLY A 138 4.47 6.69 -14.18
CA GLY A 138 3.54 5.66 -13.76
C GLY A 138 3.83 5.18 -12.35
N ALA A 139 2.78 5.06 -11.53
CA ALA A 139 2.86 4.54 -10.17
C ALA A 139 2.17 3.16 -10.07
N PRO A 140 2.57 2.26 -9.13
CA PRO A 140 2.04 0.89 -9.03
C PRO A 140 0.57 0.79 -8.59
N GLY A 141 0.03 1.85 -8.01
CA GLY A 141 -1.37 1.93 -7.57
C GLY A 141 -1.92 3.36 -7.62
N GLY A 142 -1.10 4.32 -8.09
CA GLY A 142 -1.41 5.75 -8.08
C GLY A 142 -1.79 6.35 -9.43
N GLY A 143 -1.77 5.57 -10.50
CA GLY A 143 -2.13 6.03 -11.84
C GLY A 143 -0.99 6.63 -12.63
N LEU A 144 -1.36 7.26 -13.76
CA LEU A 144 -0.51 8.04 -14.65
C LEU A 144 -0.55 9.50 -14.23
N TRP A 145 0.63 10.10 -14.08
CA TRP A 145 0.77 11.53 -13.76
C TRP A 145 1.56 12.25 -14.84
N LYS A 146 1.14 13.46 -15.18
CA LYS A 146 1.75 14.31 -16.22
C LYS A 146 2.22 15.62 -15.62
N THR A 147 3.41 16.04 -15.99
CA THR A 147 3.89 17.42 -15.81
C THR A 147 4.08 18.11 -17.18
N ILE A 148 3.93 19.43 -17.20
CA ILE A 148 4.19 20.27 -18.37
C ILE A 148 5.22 21.37 -18.09
N ASP A 149 5.81 21.37 -16.91
CA ASP A 149 6.73 22.40 -16.40
C ASP A 149 7.98 21.82 -15.72
N GLY A 150 8.33 20.59 -16.07
CA GLY A 150 9.57 19.94 -15.61
C GLY A 150 9.52 19.34 -14.23
N GLY A 151 8.31 19.11 -13.70
CA GLY A 151 8.05 18.50 -12.40
C GLY A 151 7.65 19.48 -11.31
N ASP A 152 7.38 20.76 -11.65
CA ASP A 152 6.92 21.75 -10.69
C ASP A 152 5.43 21.56 -10.34
N ASN A 153 4.61 21.08 -11.27
CA ASN A 153 3.20 20.73 -11.05
C ASN A 153 2.84 19.43 -11.76
N TRP A 154 1.90 18.69 -11.16
CA TRP A 154 1.42 17.39 -11.60
C TRP A 154 -0.09 17.33 -11.79
N THR A 155 -0.53 16.59 -12.80
CA THR A 155 -1.93 16.32 -13.08
C THR A 155 -2.14 14.86 -13.44
N THR A 156 -3.32 14.30 -13.12
CA THR A 156 -3.72 12.95 -13.52
C THR A 156 -5.09 12.95 -14.17
N ASN A 157 -5.35 11.98 -15.03
CA ASN A 157 -6.65 11.74 -15.67
C ASN A 157 -7.02 10.24 -15.72
N THR A 158 -6.31 9.42 -14.93
CA THR A 158 -6.54 7.96 -14.86
C THR A 158 -7.43 7.53 -13.69
N ASP A 159 -7.93 8.46 -12.88
CA ASP A 159 -8.72 8.18 -11.67
C ASP A 159 -9.97 7.33 -11.92
N ASN A 160 -10.48 7.34 -13.14
CA ASN A 160 -11.64 6.59 -13.57
C ASN A 160 -11.31 5.23 -14.22
N LEU A 161 -10.06 4.77 -14.19
CA LEU A 161 -9.68 3.45 -14.70
C LEU A 161 -9.89 2.35 -13.65
N PRO A 162 -10.18 1.11 -14.06
CA PRO A 162 -10.41 0.00 -13.14
C PRO A 162 -9.15 -0.49 -12.41
N VAL A 163 -7.99 -0.11 -12.89
CA VAL A 163 -6.66 -0.40 -12.33
C VAL A 163 -5.81 0.85 -12.50
N LEU A 164 -5.23 1.32 -11.41
CA LEU A 164 -4.31 2.47 -11.40
C LEU A 164 -2.84 2.05 -11.43
N GLY A 165 -2.52 0.76 -11.45
CA GLY A 165 -1.15 0.29 -11.60
C GLY A 165 -0.64 0.51 -13.02
N ILE A 166 0.49 1.22 -13.15
CA ILE A 166 1.17 1.48 -14.42
C ILE A 166 2.60 0.97 -14.29
N SER A 167 2.95 0.00 -15.15
CA SER A 167 4.29 -0.57 -15.21
C SER A 167 5.15 0.04 -16.31
N ASP A 168 4.54 0.51 -17.41
CA ASP A 168 5.26 1.22 -18.46
C ASP A 168 4.32 2.15 -19.27
N ILE A 169 4.91 3.16 -19.92
CA ILE A 169 4.22 4.19 -20.70
C ILE A 169 4.88 4.28 -22.06
N LEU A 170 4.08 4.43 -23.11
CA LEU A 170 4.57 4.58 -24.46
C LEU A 170 3.80 5.68 -25.20
N ILE A 171 4.51 6.60 -25.85
CA ILE A 171 3.93 7.73 -26.59
C ILE A 171 4.37 7.65 -28.03
N ASP A 172 3.43 7.79 -28.98
CA ASP A 172 3.77 7.88 -30.39
C ASP A 172 4.55 9.18 -30.68
N PRO A 173 5.83 9.10 -31.09
CA PRO A 173 6.66 10.28 -31.32
C PRO A 173 6.19 11.15 -32.51
N THR A 174 5.30 10.62 -33.34
CA THR A 174 4.76 11.35 -34.52
C THR A 174 3.38 11.97 -34.23
N ASN A 175 2.69 11.45 -33.21
CA ASN A 175 1.38 11.94 -32.77
C ASN A 175 1.18 11.65 -31.26
N THR A 176 1.50 12.61 -30.44
CA THR A 176 1.44 12.47 -28.96
C THR A 176 0.03 12.32 -28.37
N ASP A 177 -1.02 12.40 -29.19
CA ASP A 177 -2.38 12.02 -28.80
C ASP A 177 -2.53 10.49 -28.70
N ILE A 178 -1.65 9.73 -29.37
CA ILE A 178 -1.64 8.26 -29.29
C ILE A 178 -0.68 7.83 -28.18
N MET A 179 -1.23 7.17 -27.17
CA MET A 179 -0.49 6.69 -26.01
C MET A 179 -0.89 5.26 -25.65
N TYR A 180 0.03 4.53 -25.05
CA TYR A 180 -0.24 3.17 -24.54
C TYR A 180 0.24 3.06 -23.09
N LEU A 181 -0.51 2.33 -22.26
CA LEU A 181 -0.14 2.00 -20.89
C LEU A 181 -0.05 0.49 -20.73
N ALA A 182 1.08 0.01 -20.24
CA ALA A 182 1.17 -1.30 -19.63
C ALA A 182 0.62 -1.22 -18.21
N THR A 183 -0.42 -1.98 -17.90
CA THR A 183 -1.07 -1.92 -16.60
C THR A 183 -0.53 -2.95 -15.62
N GLY A 184 -0.69 -2.69 -14.32
CA GLY A 184 -0.24 -3.53 -13.22
C GLY A 184 1.08 -3.07 -12.62
N ASP A 185 1.71 -3.95 -11.86
CA ASP A 185 2.98 -3.71 -11.19
C ASP A 185 3.94 -4.89 -11.43
N ALA A 186 4.89 -4.68 -12.35
CA ALA A 186 5.84 -5.71 -12.75
C ALA A 186 6.93 -6.01 -11.72
N ASP A 187 7.15 -5.13 -10.75
CA ASP A 187 8.20 -5.25 -9.74
C ASP A 187 7.68 -5.73 -8.38
N GLY A 188 6.67 -5.08 -7.82
CA GLY A 188 6.14 -5.40 -6.48
C GLY A 188 4.94 -6.33 -6.47
N GLY A 189 4.16 -6.39 -7.57
CA GLY A 189 2.92 -7.17 -7.65
C GLY A 189 1.78 -6.57 -6.82
N ASP A 190 1.81 -5.28 -6.53
CA ASP A 190 0.81 -4.57 -5.70
C ASP A 190 -0.54 -4.37 -6.42
N THR A 191 -0.56 -4.50 -7.76
CA THR A 191 -1.78 -4.40 -8.58
C THR A 191 -1.76 -5.41 -9.74
N TYR A 192 -2.95 -5.81 -10.20
CA TYR A 192 -3.09 -6.70 -11.34
C TYR A 192 -2.90 -5.97 -12.67
N SER A 193 -2.32 -6.66 -13.66
CA SER A 193 -2.39 -6.21 -15.05
C SER A 193 -3.75 -6.58 -15.66
N ILE A 194 -4.35 -5.63 -16.37
CA ILE A 194 -5.50 -5.88 -17.26
C ILE A 194 -5.07 -5.89 -18.74
N GLY A 195 -3.77 -5.84 -18.99
CA GLY A 195 -3.17 -5.79 -20.32
C GLY A 195 -2.69 -4.40 -20.70
N VAL A 196 -2.71 -4.09 -22.00
CA VAL A 196 -2.33 -2.78 -22.54
C VAL A 196 -3.58 -1.96 -22.81
N LEU A 197 -3.59 -0.72 -22.34
CA LEU A 197 -4.59 0.30 -22.68
C LEU A 197 -4.05 1.24 -23.75
N LYS A 198 -4.94 1.78 -24.60
CA LYS A 198 -4.63 2.76 -25.65
C LYS A 198 -5.48 4.01 -25.46
N SER A 199 -4.86 5.16 -25.62
CA SER A 199 -5.50 6.46 -25.81
C SER A 199 -5.24 6.98 -27.23
N ILE A 200 -6.19 7.77 -27.77
CA ILE A 200 -6.06 8.48 -29.03
C ILE A 200 -6.32 9.99 -28.89
N ASP A 201 -6.36 10.47 -27.66
CA ASP A 201 -6.69 11.86 -27.30
C ASP A 201 -5.76 12.44 -26.20
N GLY A 202 -4.50 12.02 -26.18
CA GLY A 202 -3.48 12.51 -25.26
C GLY A 202 -3.65 12.02 -23.83
N GLY A 203 -4.30 10.85 -23.67
CA GLY A 203 -4.52 10.21 -22.38
C GLY A 203 -5.79 10.67 -21.65
N LEU A 204 -6.70 11.41 -22.32
CA LEU A 204 -7.98 11.82 -21.70
C LEU A 204 -8.96 10.65 -21.56
N ASN A 205 -8.99 9.76 -22.54
CA ASN A 205 -9.78 8.54 -22.52
C ASN A 205 -8.92 7.33 -22.87
N TRP A 206 -9.26 6.17 -22.31
CA TRP A 206 -8.52 4.93 -22.47
C TRP A 206 -9.45 3.77 -22.80
N ASP A 207 -9.05 2.94 -23.77
CA ASP A 207 -9.72 1.69 -24.14
C ASP A 207 -8.75 0.51 -24.08
N THR A 208 -9.29 -0.71 -23.95
CA THR A 208 -8.49 -1.93 -24.03
C THR A 208 -7.99 -2.18 -25.44
N THR A 209 -6.78 -2.74 -25.54
CA THR A 209 -6.28 -3.30 -26.81
C THR A 209 -6.64 -4.80 -26.92
N GLY A 210 -6.15 -5.45 -28.00
CA GLY A 210 -6.24 -6.92 -28.17
C GLY A 210 -5.43 -7.69 -27.12
N LEU A 211 -4.49 -7.04 -26.39
CA LEU A 211 -3.76 -7.63 -25.26
C LEU A 211 -4.44 -7.24 -23.95
N SER A 212 -5.31 -8.13 -23.48
CA SER A 212 -6.04 -7.95 -22.24
C SER A 212 -5.97 -9.20 -21.37
N TYR A 213 -5.88 -9.01 -20.05
CA TYR A 213 -5.71 -10.09 -19.07
C TYR A 213 -6.88 -10.16 -18.09
N THR A 214 -7.07 -11.36 -17.56
CA THR A 214 -7.96 -11.66 -16.42
C THR A 214 -7.12 -11.94 -15.17
N VAL A 215 -7.72 -11.79 -13.98
CA VAL A 215 -7.00 -11.90 -12.71
C VAL A 215 -6.25 -13.22 -12.55
N ASN A 216 -6.81 -14.35 -13.01
CA ASN A 216 -6.18 -15.67 -12.87
C ASN A 216 -4.95 -15.89 -13.79
N GLN A 217 -4.70 -15.01 -14.74
CA GLN A 217 -3.53 -15.17 -15.61
C GLN A 217 -2.23 -14.74 -14.91
N GLN A 218 -2.30 -13.78 -13.97
CA GLN A 218 -1.16 -13.30 -13.17
C GLN A 218 0.06 -12.95 -14.05
N ILE A 219 -0.20 -12.32 -15.21
CA ILE A 219 0.84 -11.92 -16.17
C ILE A 219 1.10 -10.44 -15.98
N GLU A 220 2.34 -10.08 -15.80
CA GLU A 220 2.83 -8.70 -15.80
C GLU A 220 3.40 -8.32 -17.18
N ILE A 221 3.36 -7.01 -17.50
CA ILE A 221 4.03 -6.40 -18.63
C ILE A 221 5.15 -5.53 -18.09
N SER A 222 6.40 -5.84 -18.44
CA SER A 222 7.57 -5.14 -17.89
C SER A 222 7.99 -3.95 -18.74
N LYS A 223 7.84 -4.04 -20.09
CA LYS A 223 8.25 -2.98 -21.03
C LYS A 223 7.43 -3.02 -22.30
N LEU A 224 7.07 -1.84 -22.82
CA LEU A 224 6.56 -1.62 -24.19
C LEU A 224 7.65 -0.95 -25.03
N GLU A 225 7.72 -1.29 -26.30
CA GLU A 225 8.68 -0.67 -27.23
C GLU A 225 8.05 -0.47 -28.60
N MET A 226 7.99 0.78 -29.07
CA MET A 226 7.39 1.17 -30.35
C MET A 226 8.44 1.29 -31.43
N ASN A 227 8.12 0.80 -32.63
CA ASN A 227 8.95 1.05 -33.78
C ASN A 227 8.86 2.53 -34.21
N PRO A 228 9.94 3.31 -34.13
CA PRO A 228 9.88 4.75 -34.41
C PRO A 228 9.59 5.08 -35.88
N ASN A 229 9.72 4.10 -36.80
CA ASN A 229 9.43 4.26 -38.22
C ASN A 229 8.02 3.75 -38.60
N TYR A 230 7.41 2.89 -37.75
CA TYR A 230 6.09 2.28 -37.98
C TYR A 230 5.38 2.20 -36.64
N THR A 231 4.78 3.30 -36.20
CA THR A 231 4.26 3.48 -34.84
C THR A 231 3.10 2.52 -34.46
N ASP A 232 2.45 1.89 -35.46
CA ASP A 232 1.50 0.80 -35.24
C ASP A 232 2.17 -0.54 -34.84
N SER A 233 3.51 -0.64 -34.97
CA SER A 233 4.27 -1.83 -34.55
C SER A 233 4.87 -1.63 -33.17
N ILE A 234 4.33 -2.38 -32.17
CA ILE A 234 4.70 -2.27 -30.77
C ILE A 234 5.02 -3.67 -30.24
N PHE A 235 6.11 -3.77 -29.49
CA PHE A 235 6.48 -4.97 -28.73
C PHE A 235 6.09 -4.82 -27.26
N ALA A 236 5.75 -5.94 -26.62
CA ALA A 236 5.53 -6.06 -25.19
C ALA A 236 6.39 -7.19 -24.61
N ALA A 237 7.27 -6.84 -23.66
CA ALA A 237 8.01 -7.79 -22.84
C ALA A 237 7.15 -8.18 -21.62
N THR A 238 6.77 -9.45 -21.52
CA THR A 238 5.84 -9.91 -20.49
C THR A 238 6.42 -11.04 -19.62
N GLY A 239 5.70 -11.39 -18.57
CA GLY A 239 6.03 -12.52 -17.70
C GLY A 239 6.14 -13.88 -18.40
N ASP A 240 5.55 -14.02 -19.57
CA ASP A 240 5.48 -15.28 -20.32
C ASP A 240 6.19 -15.26 -21.67
N ASN A 241 6.17 -14.12 -22.38
CA ASN A 241 6.55 -14.05 -23.78
C ASN A 241 7.00 -12.64 -24.18
N ILE A 242 7.52 -12.51 -25.39
CA ILE A 242 7.48 -11.27 -26.17
C ILE A 242 6.25 -11.32 -27.08
N LEU A 243 5.43 -10.30 -27.07
CA LEU A 243 4.34 -10.13 -28.00
C LEU A 243 4.60 -8.93 -28.92
N VAL A 244 3.99 -8.97 -30.12
CA VAL A 244 4.04 -7.86 -31.08
C VAL A 244 2.67 -7.61 -31.68
N THR A 245 2.33 -6.35 -31.85
CA THR A 245 1.26 -5.87 -32.71
C THR A 245 1.84 -5.19 -33.95
N ALA A 246 1.10 -5.18 -35.05
CA ALA A 246 1.42 -4.43 -36.26
C ALA A 246 0.24 -3.55 -36.72
N ASP A 247 -0.80 -3.45 -35.89
CA ASP A 247 -2.06 -2.76 -36.16
C ASP A 247 -2.43 -1.80 -35.02
N GLY A 248 -1.42 -1.29 -34.30
CA GLY A 248 -1.61 -0.31 -33.24
C GLY A 248 -2.34 -0.86 -32.03
N GLY A 249 -2.21 -2.17 -31.76
CA GLY A 249 -2.74 -2.83 -30.58
C GLY A 249 -4.06 -3.59 -30.80
N ASP A 250 -4.65 -3.59 -31.99
CA ASP A 250 -5.91 -4.30 -32.25
C ASP A 250 -5.75 -5.83 -32.13
N SER A 251 -4.59 -6.35 -32.58
CA SER A 251 -4.24 -7.77 -32.42
C SER A 251 -2.77 -7.95 -32.01
N TRP A 252 -2.50 -9.02 -31.26
CA TRP A 252 -1.16 -9.31 -30.75
C TRP A 252 -0.77 -10.78 -31.05
N SER A 253 0.50 -10.97 -31.38
CA SER A 253 1.07 -12.27 -31.69
C SER A 253 2.32 -12.54 -30.85
N VAL A 254 2.48 -13.76 -30.36
CA VAL A 254 3.69 -14.19 -29.64
C VAL A 254 4.84 -14.33 -30.62
N VAL A 255 5.99 -13.73 -30.28
CA VAL A 255 7.25 -13.87 -30.99
C VAL A 255 8.37 -14.22 -30.02
N GLY A 256 9.38 -14.94 -30.52
CA GLY A 256 10.49 -15.38 -29.66
C GLY A 256 10.21 -16.58 -28.74
N PRO A 257 11.22 -17.04 -27.99
CA PRO A 257 11.12 -18.18 -27.10
C PRO A 257 10.31 -17.86 -25.84
N ASN A 258 9.39 -18.75 -25.42
CA ASN A 258 8.62 -18.60 -24.18
C ASN A 258 9.52 -18.36 -22.96
N GLY A 259 9.09 -17.47 -22.07
CA GLY A 259 9.73 -17.15 -20.78
C GLY A 259 9.51 -15.72 -20.36
N ARG A 260 9.91 -15.37 -19.13
CA ARG A 260 9.79 -14.05 -18.54
C ARG A 260 10.80 -13.09 -19.16
N TYR A 261 10.31 -12.04 -19.81
CA TYR A 261 11.11 -10.97 -20.36
C TYR A 261 10.97 -9.71 -19.50
N ARG A 262 12.13 -9.06 -19.26
CA ARG A 262 12.18 -7.88 -18.38
C ARG A 262 12.35 -6.58 -19.14
N ASP A 263 12.96 -6.66 -20.31
CA ASP A 263 13.35 -5.47 -21.04
C ASP A 263 13.40 -5.76 -22.55
N ILE A 264 13.12 -4.74 -23.38
CA ILE A 264 13.18 -4.81 -24.83
C ILE A 264 13.46 -3.42 -25.40
N HIS A 265 14.42 -3.30 -26.36
CA HIS A 265 14.77 -2.05 -27.01
C HIS A 265 15.15 -2.24 -28.46
N TYR A 266 14.76 -1.30 -29.32
CA TYR A 266 15.34 -1.16 -30.65
C TYR A 266 16.78 -0.66 -30.55
N LYS A 267 17.61 -1.17 -31.48
CA LYS A 267 18.91 -0.56 -31.73
C LYS A 267 18.67 0.86 -32.28
N PRO A 268 19.26 1.92 -31.68
CA PRO A 268 19.20 3.25 -32.26
C PRO A 268 19.61 3.27 -33.73
N GLU A 269 18.90 4.02 -34.57
CA GLU A 269 19.11 4.18 -36.01
C GLU A 269 18.87 2.94 -36.90
N ASN A 270 18.48 1.75 -36.28
CA ASN A 270 18.22 0.54 -37.05
C ASN A 270 17.11 -0.34 -36.45
N THR A 271 15.89 -0.12 -36.89
CA THR A 271 14.69 -0.82 -36.41
C THR A 271 14.57 -2.30 -36.87
N ASN A 272 15.51 -2.81 -37.70
CA ASN A 272 15.60 -4.24 -37.94
C ASN A 272 16.25 -5.01 -36.78
N ILE A 273 16.95 -4.31 -35.88
CA ILE A 273 17.65 -4.92 -34.74
C ILE A 273 16.96 -4.55 -33.44
N LEU A 274 16.59 -5.59 -32.67
CA LEU A 274 16.06 -5.44 -31.32
C LEU A 274 16.89 -6.30 -30.37
N TYR A 275 16.93 -5.84 -29.14
CA TYR A 275 17.48 -6.59 -28.00
C TYR A 275 16.37 -6.83 -26.98
N ALA A 276 16.37 -8.01 -26.33
CA ALA A 276 15.46 -8.34 -25.24
C ALA A 276 16.18 -9.15 -24.17
N THR A 277 15.77 -8.97 -22.92
CA THR A 277 16.38 -9.70 -21.82
C THR A 277 15.41 -10.74 -21.27
N LYS A 278 15.87 -12.00 -21.22
CA LYS A 278 15.08 -13.11 -20.68
C LYS A 278 15.60 -13.53 -19.31
N GLN A 279 14.73 -13.42 -18.30
CA GLN A 279 15.03 -13.83 -16.94
C GLN A 279 14.84 -15.35 -16.80
N THR A 280 15.83 -16.00 -16.17
CA THR A 280 15.77 -17.41 -15.78
C THR A 280 16.49 -17.61 -14.45
N SER A 281 16.26 -18.75 -13.79
CA SER A 281 16.95 -19.07 -12.55
C SER A 281 18.42 -19.43 -12.80
N GLY A 282 19.31 -18.44 -12.65
CA GLY A 282 20.77 -18.63 -12.68
C GLY A 282 21.46 -18.61 -14.06
N SER A 283 20.69 -18.51 -15.17
CA SER A 283 21.26 -18.52 -16.55
C SER A 283 20.56 -17.54 -17.50
N SER A 284 20.17 -16.40 -17.02
CA SER A 284 19.52 -15.32 -17.80
C SER A 284 20.42 -14.84 -18.95
N ASN A 285 19.79 -14.41 -20.05
CA ASN A 285 20.51 -14.04 -21.26
C ASN A 285 19.89 -12.82 -21.95
N VAL A 286 20.74 -12.18 -22.78
CA VAL A 286 20.32 -11.22 -23.79
C VAL A 286 19.98 -11.99 -25.08
N TYR A 287 18.85 -11.63 -25.68
CA TYR A 287 18.41 -12.09 -27.00
C TYR A 287 18.49 -10.94 -27.98
N ARG A 288 18.75 -11.23 -29.24
CA ARG A 288 18.77 -10.25 -30.32
C ARG A 288 17.97 -10.77 -31.49
N SER A 289 17.19 -9.89 -32.11
CA SER A 289 16.63 -10.06 -33.44
C SER A 289 17.43 -9.24 -34.42
N LEU A 290 17.54 -9.71 -35.68
CA LEU A 290 18.16 -9.03 -36.82
C LEU A 290 17.16 -8.81 -37.95
N ASP A 291 15.90 -9.16 -37.76
CA ASP A 291 14.83 -9.19 -38.77
C ASP A 291 13.54 -8.54 -38.25
N GLY A 292 13.70 -7.46 -37.47
CA GLY A 292 12.57 -6.68 -36.95
C GLY A 292 11.71 -7.43 -35.94
N GLY A 293 12.28 -8.35 -35.17
CA GLY A 293 11.58 -9.10 -34.11
C GLY A 293 10.94 -10.42 -34.59
N SER A 294 11.09 -10.78 -35.88
CA SER A 294 10.52 -12.03 -36.40
C SER A 294 11.20 -13.27 -35.86
N THR A 295 12.52 -13.24 -35.71
CA THR A 295 13.30 -14.33 -35.07
C THR A 295 14.24 -13.81 -34.00
N TRP A 296 14.49 -14.61 -32.98
CA TRP A 296 15.30 -14.24 -31.82
C TRP A 296 16.36 -15.28 -31.51
N GLN A 297 17.57 -14.84 -31.26
CA GLN A 297 18.68 -15.70 -30.88
C GLN A 297 19.45 -15.14 -29.69
N VAL A 298 20.06 -16.02 -28.90
CA VAL A 298 20.93 -15.59 -27.79
C VAL A 298 22.14 -14.86 -28.34
N CYS A 299 22.40 -13.66 -27.83
CA CYS A 299 23.60 -12.88 -28.14
C CYS A 299 24.38 -12.59 -26.86
N ALA A 300 25.14 -13.57 -26.42
CA ALA A 300 25.82 -13.54 -25.12
C ALA A 300 27.30 -14.01 -25.21
N ASN A 301 27.93 -13.86 -26.38
CA ASN A 301 29.35 -14.20 -26.55
C ASN A 301 30.23 -13.29 -25.69
N GLY A 302 30.92 -13.86 -24.70
CA GLY A 302 31.69 -13.12 -23.69
C GLY A 302 30.96 -12.89 -22.36
N VAL A 303 29.64 -13.14 -22.29
CA VAL A 303 28.88 -13.08 -21.04
C VAL A 303 29.00 -14.39 -20.28
N SER A 304 29.22 -14.35 -18.98
CA SER A 304 29.23 -15.54 -18.11
C SER A 304 27.99 -16.40 -18.30
N ASN A 305 28.13 -17.74 -18.21
CA ASN A 305 27.02 -18.67 -18.44
C ASN A 305 26.25 -19.06 -17.18
N SER A 306 26.65 -18.61 -15.99
CA SER A 306 26.06 -19.01 -14.71
C SER A 306 25.98 -17.86 -13.72
N ASN A 307 25.21 -18.07 -12.65
CA ASN A 307 25.03 -17.14 -11.55
C ASN A 307 24.40 -15.78 -11.98
N LYS A 308 23.50 -15.81 -12.95
CA LYS A 308 22.83 -14.64 -13.49
C LYS A 308 21.31 -14.77 -13.35
N ARG A 309 20.67 -13.73 -12.78
CA ARG A 309 19.22 -13.66 -12.66
C ARG A 309 18.67 -12.49 -13.45
N ARG A 310 17.99 -11.52 -12.82
CA ARG A 310 17.33 -10.39 -13.48
C ARG A 310 18.33 -9.66 -14.40
N PRO A 311 18.07 -9.60 -15.71
CA PRO A 311 18.85 -8.85 -16.67
C PRO A 311 18.13 -7.58 -17.08
N LEU A 312 18.88 -6.48 -17.26
CA LEU A 312 18.41 -5.27 -17.97
C LEU A 312 19.34 -4.95 -19.13
N ILE A 313 18.86 -4.16 -20.07
CA ILE A 313 19.63 -3.70 -21.20
C ILE A 313 19.48 -2.19 -21.34
N ALA A 314 20.54 -1.53 -21.83
CA ALA A 314 20.46 -0.13 -22.22
C ALA A 314 21.19 0.09 -23.55
N VAL A 315 20.58 0.91 -24.39
CA VAL A 315 21.12 1.36 -25.67
C VAL A 315 21.20 2.88 -25.69
N THR A 316 22.08 3.44 -26.50
CA THR A 316 22.26 4.89 -26.58
C THR A 316 22.43 5.40 -28.00
N PRO A 317 21.76 6.51 -28.38
CA PRO A 317 21.99 7.18 -29.64
C PRO A 317 23.38 7.85 -29.77
N ALA A 318 24.09 8.07 -28.65
CA ALA A 318 25.47 8.55 -28.67
C ALA A 318 26.40 7.63 -29.48
N ASN A 319 26.14 6.33 -29.46
CA ASN A 319 26.80 5.31 -30.27
C ASN A 319 25.90 4.08 -30.42
N SER A 320 25.22 3.97 -31.55
CA SER A 320 24.26 2.89 -31.81
C SER A 320 24.83 1.47 -31.78
N ASN A 321 26.17 1.30 -31.82
CA ASN A 321 26.81 -0.01 -31.64
C ASN A 321 27.10 -0.38 -30.18
N VAL A 322 26.95 0.59 -29.24
CA VAL A 322 27.13 0.32 -27.83
C VAL A 322 25.84 -0.18 -27.23
N VAL A 323 25.94 -1.30 -26.53
CA VAL A 323 24.84 -1.92 -25.77
C VAL A 323 25.40 -2.33 -24.41
N TYR A 324 24.70 -1.99 -23.36
CA TYR A 324 25.00 -2.45 -22.00
C TYR A 324 24.01 -3.51 -21.55
N SER A 325 24.48 -4.47 -20.74
CA SER A 325 23.59 -5.41 -20.02
C SER A 325 24.05 -5.57 -18.59
N LEU A 326 23.14 -5.26 -17.67
CA LEU A 326 23.30 -5.39 -16.24
C LEU A 326 22.66 -6.70 -15.78
N PHE A 327 23.36 -7.47 -14.95
CA PHE A 327 22.84 -8.71 -14.38
C PHE A 327 22.93 -8.71 -12.86
N SER A 328 21.90 -9.20 -12.21
CA SER A 328 21.99 -9.61 -10.82
C SER A 328 22.50 -11.05 -10.68
N ASP A 329 23.05 -11.37 -9.50
CA ASP A 329 23.49 -12.71 -9.15
C ASP A 329 22.38 -13.57 -8.52
N ASN A 330 22.68 -14.81 -8.14
CA ASN A 330 21.75 -15.72 -7.49
C ASN A 330 21.32 -15.28 -6.08
N ALA A 331 22.07 -14.36 -5.44
CA ALA A 331 21.74 -13.73 -4.18
C ALA A 331 21.06 -12.36 -4.37
N TRP A 332 20.66 -12.03 -5.60
CA TRP A 332 20.05 -10.76 -6.00
C TRP A 332 20.93 -9.53 -5.77
N GLY A 333 22.22 -9.72 -5.59
CA GLY A 333 23.26 -8.71 -5.64
C GLY A 333 23.79 -8.50 -7.04
N TYR A 334 24.88 -7.77 -7.17
CA TYR A 334 25.51 -7.43 -8.44
C TYR A 334 26.30 -8.63 -8.98
N HIS A 335 25.91 -9.11 -10.18
CA HIS A 335 26.69 -10.11 -10.94
C HIS A 335 27.73 -9.41 -11.83
N GLY A 336 27.36 -8.31 -12.47
CA GLY A 336 28.24 -7.58 -13.36
C GLY A 336 27.51 -6.77 -14.42
N LEU A 337 28.21 -5.74 -14.91
CA LEU A 337 27.85 -4.98 -16.10
C LEU A 337 28.71 -5.41 -17.27
N TYR A 338 28.07 -5.72 -18.37
CA TYR A 338 28.73 -6.07 -19.65
C TYR A 338 28.45 -4.98 -20.68
N LYS A 339 29.47 -4.67 -21.50
CA LYS A 339 29.39 -3.74 -22.64
C LYS A 339 29.68 -4.47 -23.93
N SER A 340 28.86 -4.30 -24.93
CA SER A 340 29.18 -4.59 -26.32
C SER A 340 29.48 -3.27 -27.04
N SER A 341 30.47 -3.23 -27.93
CA SER A 341 30.78 -2.11 -28.81
C SER A 341 30.57 -2.43 -30.29
N ASP A 342 29.97 -3.61 -30.58
CA ASP A 342 29.73 -4.13 -31.91
C ASP A 342 28.28 -4.61 -32.14
N GLY A 343 27.34 -3.99 -31.42
CA GLY A 343 25.92 -4.27 -31.59
C GLY A 343 25.49 -5.63 -31.01
N GLY A 344 26.18 -6.13 -29.98
CA GLY A 344 25.86 -7.37 -29.31
C GLY A 344 26.55 -8.62 -29.84
N ASP A 345 27.51 -8.50 -30.80
CA ASP A 345 28.24 -9.65 -31.31
C ASP A 345 29.22 -10.19 -30.25
N ASN A 346 29.91 -9.29 -29.56
CA ASN A 346 30.83 -9.62 -28.47
C ASN A 346 30.59 -8.73 -27.25
N TRP A 347 30.72 -9.31 -26.07
CA TRP A 347 30.50 -8.61 -24.79
C TRP A 347 31.77 -8.66 -23.92
N VAL A 348 32.06 -7.56 -23.27
CA VAL A 348 33.19 -7.41 -22.35
C VAL A 348 32.68 -7.02 -20.98
N LEU A 349 33.04 -7.77 -19.95
CA LEU A 349 32.77 -7.44 -18.55
C LEU A 349 33.47 -6.14 -18.21
N GLN A 350 32.71 -5.13 -17.75
CA GLN A 350 33.24 -3.84 -17.32
C GLN A 350 33.60 -3.88 -15.83
N SER A 351 32.68 -4.37 -15.01
CA SER A 351 32.90 -4.58 -13.58
C SER A 351 31.99 -5.68 -13.03
N ASP A 352 32.47 -6.36 -12.00
CA ASP A 352 31.78 -7.39 -11.22
C ASP A 352 32.14 -7.32 -9.72
N THR A 353 32.88 -6.29 -9.35
CA THR A 353 33.30 -6.00 -7.97
C THR A 353 32.62 -4.72 -7.48
N SER A 354 32.52 -4.59 -6.15
CA SER A 354 31.69 -3.56 -5.50
C SER A 354 30.20 -3.78 -5.82
N ASN A 355 29.49 -4.43 -4.90
CA ASN A 355 28.09 -4.78 -5.08
C ASN A 355 27.19 -3.54 -5.10
N ILE A 356 27.10 -2.89 -6.27
CA ILE A 356 26.29 -1.67 -6.49
C ILE A 356 24.79 -1.90 -6.37
N LEU A 357 24.31 -3.16 -6.37
CA LEU A 357 22.91 -3.55 -6.10
C LEU A 357 22.69 -3.92 -4.63
N GLY A 358 23.74 -3.82 -3.81
CA GLY A 358 23.69 -4.08 -2.39
C GLY A 358 23.29 -2.85 -1.56
N ARG A 359 23.15 -3.07 -0.25
CA ARG A 359 22.68 -2.04 0.68
C ARG A 359 23.75 -1.00 1.06
N ASP A 360 25.00 -1.46 1.21
CA ASP A 360 26.03 -0.61 1.77
C ASP A 360 26.57 0.36 0.70
N THR A 361 26.76 1.62 1.09
CA THR A 361 27.17 2.71 0.18
C THR A 361 28.62 2.62 -0.30
N ASP A 362 29.39 1.65 0.20
CA ASP A 362 30.75 1.33 -0.23
C ASP A 362 30.82 0.07 -1.12
N GLY A 363 29.65 -0.54 -1.43
CA GLY A 363 29.56 -1.76 -2.25
C GLY A 363 30.05 -3.04 -1.54
N SER A 364 30.17 -3.05 -0.21
CA SER A 364 30.68 -4.19 0.58
C SER A 364 29.60 -5.25 0.90
N SER A 365 28.32 -4.96 0.67
CA SER A 365 27.21 -5.86 0.95
C SER A 365 27.31 -7.20 0.21
N VAL A 366 26.80 -8.25 0.84
CA VAL A 366 26.58 -9.55 0.20
C VAL A 366 25.09 -9.70 -0.13
N GLY A 367 24.77 -10.02 -1.40
CA GLY A 367 23.39 -10.09 -1.89
C GLY A 367 22.74 -8.72 -2.05
N GLY A 368 21.46 -8.70 -2.37
CA GLY A 368 20.67 -7.49 -2.62
C GLY A 368 19.19 -7.81 -2.72
N GLN A 369 18.45 -6.92 -3.38
CA GLN A 369 17.01 -7.07 -3.63
C GLN A 369 16.64 -6.75 -5.09
N SER A 370 17.53 -6.98 -6.04
CA SER A 370 17.32 -6.69 -7.46
C SER A 370 16.19 -7.50 -8.14
N TRP A 371 15.55 -8.39 -7.41
CA TRP A 371 14.27 -8.99 -7.81
C TRP A 371 13.15 -7.95 -7.82
N TYR A 372 13.27 -6.91 -7.01
CA TYR A 372 12.33 -5.84 -6.77
C TYR A 372 12.80 -4.53 -7.42
N ASP A 373 13.95 -4.01 -7.01
CA ASP A 373 14.53 -2.74 -7.42
C ASP A 373 15.75 -2.94 -8.32
N MET A 374 15.66 -2.54 -9.54
CA MET A 374 16.80 -2.54 -10.48
C MET A 374 16.49 -1.67 -11.69
N SER A 375 17.34 -0.67 -11.92
CA SER A 375 17.25 0.22 -13.08
C SER A 375 18.61 0.46 -13.70
N LEU A 376 18.65 0.77 -15.01
CA LEU A 376 19.87 1.04 -15.79
C LEU A 376 19.57 2.10 -16.85
N ALA A 377 20.30 3.19 -16.82
CA ALA A 377 20.24 4.22 -17.84
C ALA A 377 21.62 4.56 -18.39
N VAL A 378 21.70 4.91 -19.67
CA VAL A 378 22.90 5.43 -20.34
C VAL A 378 22.58 6.75 -21.01
N SER A 379 23.48 7.75 -20.88
CA SER A 379 23.33 9.09 -21.46
C SER A 379 23.10 9.04 -22.96
N THR A 380 22.21 9.92 -23.43
CA THR A 380 21.87 10.04 -24.86
C THR A 380 22.97 10.70 -25.69
N VAL A 381 23.95 11.36 -25.04
CA VAL A 381 25.05 12.10 -25.69
C VAL A 381 26.45 11.58 -25.31
N ASN A 382 26.57 10.73 -24.29
CA ASN A 382 27.84 10.16 -23.84
C ASN A 382 27.69 8.67 -23.52
N GLU A 383 28.16 7.82 -24.42
CA GLU A 383 28.08 6.35 -24.28
C GLU A 383 28.72 5.76 -23.02
N ASN A 384 29.54 6.52 -22.30
CA ASN A 384 30.26 6.08 -21.10
C ASN A 384 29.65 6.62 -19.79
N HIS A 385 28.59 7.42 -19.86
CA HIS A 385 27.91 7.94 -18.68
C HIS A 385 26.66 7.14 -18.38
N LEU A 386 26.62 6.49 -17.22
CA LEU A 386 25.55 5.58 -16.80
C LEU A 386 25.08 5.86 -15.38
N TYR A 387 23.80 5.58 -15.14
CA TYR A 387 23.25 5.39 -13.78
C TYR A 387 22.74 3.96 -13.61
N VAL A 388 23.01 3.40 -12.44
CA VAL A 388 22.44 2.13 -11.98
C VAL A 388 21.75 2.37 -10.64
N GLY A 389 20.45 2.06 -10.59
CA GLY A 389 19.66 2.03 -9.39
C GLY A 389 19.44 0.59 -8.91
N GLY A 390 19.50 0.41 -7.63
CA GLY A 390 19.09 -0.72 -6.83
C GLY A 390 18.61 -0.16 -5.51
N ILE A 391 19.08 -0.67 -4.37
CA ILE A 391 18.79 -0.04 -3.07
C ILE A 391 19.32 1.41 -3.05
N ASN A 392 20.46 1.67 -3.64
CA ASN A 392 21.08 2.99 -3.77
C ASN A 392 21.28 3.35 -5.24
N LEU A 393 21.56 4.63 -5.53
CA LEU A 393 21.87 5.13 -6.86
C LEU A 393 23.38 5.26 -7.05
N TRP A 394 23.89 4.71 -8.15
CA TRP A 394 25.30 4.73 -8.53
C TRP A 394 25.52 5.33 -9.92
N GLU A 395 26.62 6.07 -10.08
CA GLU A 395 27.05 6.68 -11.33
C GLU A 395 28.38 6.07 -11.81
N SER A 396 28.49 5.90 -13.12
CA SER A 396 29.76 5.66 -13.81
C SER A 396 29.92 6.66 -14.95
N THR A 397 31.12 7.24 -15.10
CA THR A 397 31.49 8.13 -16.22
C THR A 397 32.54 7.51 -17.13
N ASP A 398 32.89 6.24 -16.91
CA ASP A 398 33.91 5.49 -17.65
C ASP A 398 33.40 4.20 -18.30
N GLY A 399 32.09 4.13 -18.54
CA GLY A 399 31.46 3.00 -19.20
C GLY A 399 31.26 1.78 -18.29
N GLY A 400 31.09 2.00 -16.98
CA GLY A 400 30.82 0.98 -16.00
C GLY A 400 32.05 0.29 -15.41
N VAL A 401 33.24 0.85 -15.60
CA VAL A 401 34.49 0.31 -15.03
C VAL A 401 34.62 0.68 -13.55
N THR A 402 34.28 1.93 -13.21
CA THR A 402 34.23 2.40 -11.83
C THR A 402 32.88 3.04 -11.49
N TRP A 403 32.52 2.99 -10.23
CA TRP A 403 31.23 3.45 -9.72
C TRP A 403 31.39 4.38 -8.54
N ASN A 404 30.63 5.47 -8.55
CA ASN A 404 30.48 6.41 -7.44
C ASN A 404 29.04 6.36 -6.91
N ILE A 405 28.88 6.42 -5.60
CA ILE A 405 27.58 6.54 -4.98
C ILE A 405 27.02 7.96 -5.17
N GLU A 406 25.83 8.09 -5.71
CA GLU A 406 25.16 9.36 -5.98
C GLU A 406 23.98 9.64 -5.05
N GLY A 407 23.22 8.60 -4.67
CA GLY A 407 22.03 8.73 -3.84
C GLY A 407 21.87 7.58 -2.86
N ALA A 408 21.54 7.91 -1.59
CA ALA A 408 21.22 6.94 -0.56
C ALA A 408 20.40 7.57 0.58
N SER A 409 19.71 6.75 1.38
CA SER A 409 18.88 7.23 2.51
C SER A 409 19.67 7.62 3.76
N GLY A 410 20.99 7.44 3.76
CA GLY A 410 21.87 7.76 4.88
C GLY A 410 22.29 9.23 4.95
N ASN A 411 23.10 9.55 5.95
CA ASN A 411 23.76 10.86 6.10
C ASN A 411 25.20 10.73 5.61
N GLY A 412 25.42 10.90 4.32
CA GLY A 412 26.76 10.98 3.72
C GLY A 412 27.11 12.41 3.29
N SER A 413 28.40 12.72 3.23
CA SER A 413 28.88 14.02 2.70
C SER A 413 29.20 13.96 1.22
N ASN A 414 29.17 12.77 0.61
CA ASN A 414 29.60 12.49 -0.76
C ASN A 414 28.50 11.95 -1.66
N TYR A 415 27.22 12.00 -1.22
CA TYR A 415 26.05 11.63 -1.99
C TYR A 415 24.82 12.43 -1.56
N SER A 416 23.84 12.55 -2.43
CA SER A 416 22.56 13.18 -2.14
C SER A 416 21.72 12.29 -1.24
N TYR A 417 20.99 12.88 -0.28
CA TYR A 417 19.94 12.14 0.40
C TYR A 417 18.83 11.81 -0.59
N MET A 418 18.49 10.53 -0.69
CA MET A 418 17.48 10.01 -1.62
C MET A 418 16.79 8.81 -0.98
N HIS A 419 15.51 8.61 -1.29
CA HIS A 419 14.83 7.37 -0.90
C HIS A 419 15.51 6.19 -1.59
N VAL A 420 15.44 5.03 -0.96
CA VAL A 420 16.01 3.78 -1.49
C VAL A 420 15.08 3.12 -2.51
N ASP A 421 15.54 2.02 -3.08
CA ASP A 421 14.78 1.07 -3.89
C ASP A 421 14.32 1.70 -5.23
N HIS A 422 15.26 1.74 -6.22
CA HIS A 422 15.10 2.43 -7.50
C HIS A 422 14.51 1.51 -8.57
N HIS A 423 13.40 1.95 -9.21
CA HIS A 423 12.68 1.20 -10.24
C HIS A 423 12.88 1.75 -11.64
N ALA A 424 13.04 3.06 -11.76
CA ALA A 424 13.23 3.76 -13.02
C ALA A 424 14.51 4.61 -12.99
N ALA A 425 15.25 4.62 -14.09
CA ALA A 425 16.32 5.55 -14.36
C ALA A 425 16.30 5.88 -15.84
N GLU A 426 16.23 7.16 -16.20
CA GLU A 426 16.13 7.61 -17.57
C GLU A 426 16.87 8.94 -17.80
N PHE A 427 17.48 9.09 -18.96
CA PHE A 427 17.96 10.38 -19.43
C PHE A 427 16.94 11.02 -20.37
N ASN A 428 16.56 12.27 -20.10
CA ASN A 428 15.70 13.01 -21.00
C ASN A 428 16.36 13.13 -22.39
N PRO A 429 15.71 12.64 -23.46
CA PRO A 429 16.34 12.55 -24.79
C PRO A 429 16.65 13.90 -25.45
N ILE A 430 16.11 15.02 -24.91
CA ILE A 430 16.26 16.37 -25.49
C ILE A 430 17.43 17.12 -24.85
N ASN A 431 17.60 17.00 -23.52
CA ASN A 431 18.56 17.81 -22.75
C ASN A 431 19.58 16.99 -21.93
N ASP A 432 19.50 15.66 -22.00
CA ASP A 432 20.36 14.70 -21.30
C ASP A 432 20.39 14.87 -19.75
N ILE A 433 19.32 15.41 -19.17
CA ILE A 433 19.17 15.46 -17.71
C ILE A 433 18.67 14.10 -17.24
N ALA A 434 19.30 13.56 -16.20
CA ALA A 434 18.89 12.29 -15.62
C ALA A 434 17.74 12.44 -14.61
N TYR A 435 16.84 11.46 -14.61
CA TYR A 435 15.73 11.31 -13.68
C TYR A 435 15.73 9.89 -13.13
N VAL A 436 15.35 9.73 -11.87
CA VAL A 436 15.20 8.42 -11.22
C VAL A 436 13.93 8.35 -10.40
N GLY A 437 13.19 7.25 -10.54
CA GLY A 437 12.01 6.89 -9.76
C GLY A 437 12.35 5.81 -8.74
N ASN A 438 11.86 5.96 -7.50
CA ASN A 438 12.05 5.01 -6.40
C ASN A 438 10.81 4.91 -5.51
N ASP A 439 10.89 4.16 -4.38
CA ASP A 439 9.76 3.99 -3.45
C ASP A 439 9.34 5.27 -2.70
N GLY A 440 10.10 6.35 -2.83
CA GLY A 440 9.78 7.65 -2.25
C GLY A 440 9.28 8.69 -3.25
N GLY A 441 9.40 8.43 -4.54
CA GLY A 441 8.98 9.38 -5.57
C GLY A 441 9.96 9.54 -6.72
N LEU A 442 10.02 10.76 -7.25
CA LEU A 442 10.81 11.11 -8.44
C LEU A 442 11.90 12.13 -8.11
N TYR A 443 13.09 11.86 -8.59
CA TYR A 443 14.25 12.73 -8.44
C TYR A 443 14.81 13.13 -9.79
N LYS A 444 15.30 14.37 -9.88
CA LYS A 444 15.91 14.97 -11.06
C LYS A 444 17.32 15.44 -10.75
N TYR A 445 18.28 15.17 -11.61
CA TYR A 445 19.63 15.71 -11.49
C TYR A 445 19.68 17.20 -11.87
N PHE A 446 20.20 18.02 -10.97
CA PHE A 446 20.29 19.47 -11.15
C PHE A 446 21.73 19.90 -11.44
N ASN A 447 22.06 20.03 -12.72
CA ASN A 447 23.42 20.29 -13.19
C ASN A 447 24.09 21.53 -12.57
N GLN A 448 23.34 22.60 -12.30
CA GLN A 448 23.86 23.85 -11.74
C GLN A 448 24.41 23.70 -10.32
N LEU A 449 23.85 22.77 -9.55
CA LEU A 449 24.26 22.50 -8.17
C LEU A 449 24.99 21.17 -8.01
N ASN A 450 25.10 20.39 -9.07
CA ASN A 450 25.69 19.04 -9.07
C ASN A 450 25.08 18.17 -7.94
N THR A 451 23.73 18.09 -7.93
CA THR A 451 22.99 17.36 -6.90
C THR A 451 21.64 16.85 -7.43
N TRP A 452 21.11 15.84 -6.79
CA TRP A 452 19.76 15.37 -7.04
C TRP A 452 18.75 16.15 -6.19
N ILE A 453 17.60 16.50 -6.77
CA ILE A 453 16.48 17.13 -6.11
C ILE A 453 15.24 16.28 -6.25
N ASP A 454 14.47 16.21 -5.18
CA ASP A 454 13.15 15.57 -5.15
C ASP A 454 12.12 16.52 -5.80
N ILE A 455 11.41 16.03 -6.80
CA ILE A 455 10.36 16.75 -7.55
C ILE A 455 9.00 16.06 -7.42
N SER A 456 8.79 15.35 -6.31
CA SER A 456 7.57 14.58 -6.05
C SER A 456 6.44 15.38 -5.41
N ASP A 457 6.67 16.65 -5.01
CA ASP A 457 5.60 17.48 -4.46
C ASP A 457 4.47 17.63 -5.50
N GLY A 458 3.23 17.40 -5.09
CA GLY A 458 2.04 17.36 -5.97
C GLY A 458 1.69 15.96 -6.50
N LEU A 459 2.51 14.93 -6.27
CA LEU A 459 2.19 13.54 -6.60
C LEU A 459 1.42 12.88 -5.44
N GLU A 460 0.15 12.60 -5.65
CA GLU A 460 -0.68 11.90 -4.67
C GLU A 460 -0.67 10.39 -4.96
N ILE A 461 0.43 9.72 -4.66
CA ILE A 461 0.65 8.31 -4.98
C ILE A 461 0.95 7.42 -3.76
N SER A 462 0.66 7.93 -2.55
CA SER A 462 0.90 7.22 -1.28
C SER A 462 0.04 5.97 -1.14
N GLN A 463 0.67 4.88 -0.69
CA GLN A 463 0.04 3.56 -0.49
C GLN A 463 -0.20 3.33 1.01
N PHE A 464 -1.42 3.55 1.49
CA PHE A 464 -1.77 3.41 2.90
C PHE A 464 -2.44 2.07 3.23
N TYR A 465 -1.97 1.44 4.32
CA TYR A 465 -2.57 0.23 4.87
C TYR A 465 -3.69 0.53 5.86
N LYS A 466 -3.48 1.51 6.76
CA LYS A 466 -4.36 1.82 7.89
C LYS A 466 -4.39 3.30 8.21
N LEU A 467 -5.45 3.70 8.92
CA LEU A 467 -5.77 5.08 9.29
C LEU A 467 -6.21 5.14 10.76
N GLY A 468 -5.74 6.13 11.51
CA GLY A 468 -6.20 6.45 12.86
C GLY A 468 -6.55 7.93 12.99
N LEU A 469 -7.73 8.25 13.51
CA LEU A 469 -8.25 9.61 13.63
C LEU A 469 -8.10 10.16 15.05
N SER A 470 -7.77 11.45 15.20
CA SER A 470 -7.97 12.15 16.47
C SER A 470 -9.46 12.36 16.71
N LYS A 471 -9.92 12.14 17.94
CA LYS A 471 -11.30 12.46 18.34
C LYS A 471 -11.45 13.90 18.81
N ASN A 472 -10.33 14.61 19.05
CA ASN A 472 -10.29 15.96 19.60
C ASN A 472 -9.95 17.03 18.56
N ASN A 473 -9.42 16.62 17.39
CA ASN A 473 -8.96 17.52 16.35
C ASN A 473 -9.33 16.96 14.96
N ASP A 474 -10.28 17.60 14.30
CA ASP A 474 -10.76 17.20 12.97
C ASP A 474 -9.67 17.19 11.89
N TYR A 475 -8.62 17.97 12.09
CA TYR A 475 -7.50 18.11 11.16
C TYR A 475 -6.25 17.34 11.60
N LYS A 476 -6.43 16.29 12.44
CA LYS A 476 -5.32 15.44 12.85
C LYS A 476 -5.64 13.97 12.65
N LEU A 477 -4.78 13.30 11.91
CA LEU A 477 -4.85 11.86 11.66
C LEU A 477 -3.45 11.27 11.52
N VAL A 478 -3.34 9.97 11.61
CA VAL A 478 -2.12 9.20 11.34
C VAL A 478 -2.43 8.07 10.39
N VAL A 479 -1.46 7.73 9.54
CA VAL A 479 -1.57 6.63 8.56
C VAL A 479 -0.33 5.77 8.58
N GLY A 480 -0.50 4.49 8.23
CA GLY A 480 0.60 3.58 7.97
C GLY A 480 0.83 3.43 6.48
N ALA A 481 2.02 3.85 6.00
CA ALA A 481 2.40 3.86 4.59
C ALA A 481 3.38 2.74 4.25
N GLN A 482 3.18 2.08 3.11
CA GLN A 482 4.16 1.16 2.54
C GLN A 482 5.46 1.90 2.24
N ASP A 483 6.60 1.38 2.69
CA ASP A 483 7.97 1.87 2.56
C ASP A 483 8.24 3.29 3.13
N ASN A 484 7.20 4.09 3.39
CA ASN A 484 7.30 5.47 3.85
C ASN A 484 7.00 5.67 5.34
N GLY A 485 6.57 4.62 6.05
CA GLY A 485 6.46 4.60 7.51
C GLY A 485 5.12 5.06 8.05
N THR A 486 5.12 5.62 9.26
CA THR A 486 3.94 6.25 9.85
C THR A 486 4.00 7.75 9.59
N GLU A 487 2.96 8.27 8.94
CA GLU A 487 2.80 9.67 8.63
C GLU A 487 1.64 10.28 9.42
N ARG A 488 1.73 11.57 9.65
CA ARG A 488 0.74 12.33 10.43
C ARG A 488 0.35 13.60 9.71
N LEU A 489 -0.95 13.81 9.54
CA LEU A 489 -1.52 15.10 9.18
C LEU A 489 -1.79 15.91 10.45
N THR A 490 -1.42 17.20 10.44
CA THR A 490 -1.83 18.17 11.45
C THR A 490 -2.15 19.51 10.75
N GLY A 491 -3.41 19.91 10.75
CA GLY A 491 -3.89 21.01 9.92
C GLY A 491 -3.82 20.62 8.45
N THR A 492 -2.90 21.23 7.70
CA THR A 492 -2.61 20.91 6.30
C THR A 492 -1.21 20.34 6.09
N THR A 493 -0.45 20.11 7.18
CA THR A 493 0.95 19.69 7.10
C THR A 493 1.07 18.20 7.37
N TRP A 494 1.79 17.51 6.50
CA TRP A 494 2.15 16.10 6.63
C TRP A 494 3.59 15.94 7.14
N ASP A 495 3.74 15.14 8.19
CA ASP A 495 5.04 14.78 8.79
C ASP A 495 5.21 13.27 8.80
N ALA A 496 6.42 12.79 8.48
CA ALA A 496 6.83 11.41 8.71
C ALA A 496 7.37 11.27 10.14
N ILE A 497 6.63 10.58 10.99
CA ILE A 497 6.93 10.49 12.43
C ILE A 497 7.63 9.18 12.82
N ARG A 498 7.59 8.14 11.96
CA ARG A 498 8.25 6.86 12.18
C ARG A 498 8.59 6.19 10.86
N GLY A 499 9.71 5.46 10.80
CA GLY A 499 10.14 4.72 9.61
C GLY A 499 9.66 3.26 9.56
N SER A 500 10.21 2.45 8.64
CA SER A 500 9.79 1.11 8.19
C SER A 500 8.52 1.14 7.33
N ASP A 501 7.88 -0.02 7.04
CA ASP A 501 6.49 0.02 6.57
C ASP A 501 5.61 0.38 7.76
N GLY A 502 4.80 1.42 7.62
CA GLY A 502 3.76 1.76 8.60
C GLY A 502 2.53 0.89 8.39
N MET A 503 1.94 0.43 9.49
CA MET A 503 0.80 -0.47 9.50
C MET A 503 -0.35 0.12 10.31
N GLU A 504 -1.02 -0.66 11.15
CA GLU A 504 -2.08 -0.18 12.04
C GLU A 504 -1.59 0.98 12.90
N CYS A 505 -2.42 1.99 13.12
CA CYS A 505 -2.12 3.16 13.93
C CYS A 505 -3.37 3.70 14.64
N ILE A 506 -3.19 4.24 15.85
CA ILE A 506 -4.27 4.78 16.69
C ILE A 506 -3.77 6.07 17.33
N ILE A 507 -4.63 7.10 17.38
CA ILE A 507 -4.45 8.27 18.25
C ILE A 507 -5.30 8.04 19.51
N ASP A 508 -4.73 8.34 20.67
CA ASP A 508 -5.46 8.22 21.94
C ASP A 508 -6.71 9.11 21.94
N GLU A 509 -7.79 8.58 22.55
CA GLU A 509 -9.11 9.24 22.58
C GLU A 509 -9.09 10.61 23.33
N TYR A 510 -8.11 10.83 24.22
CA TYR A 510 -8.07 11.98 25.15
C TYR A 510 -6.82 12.86 24.97
N ASP A 511 -5.72 12.32 24.48
CA ASP A 511 -4.47 13.06 24.27
C ASP A 511 -3.89 12.77 22.89
N ASP A 512 -4.04 13.71 21.99
CA ASP A 512 -3.52 13.62 20.61
C ASP A 512 -1.99 13.46 20.51
N ASN A 513 -1.24 13.65 21.59
CA ASN A 513 0.21 13.41 21.61
C ASN A 513 0.55 11.94 21.87
N ILE A 514 -0.44 11.16 22.34
CA ILE A 514 -0.27 9.72 22.52
C ILE A 514 -0.72 9.04 21.23
N ILE A 515 0.26 8.42 20.53
CA ILE A 515 0.02 7.74 19.28
C ILE A 515 0.61 6.33 19.37
N TYR A 516 -0.18 5.34 19.03
CA TYR A 516 0.27 3.98 18.83
C TYR A 516 0.45 3.75 17.33
N SER A 517 1.58 3.18 16.95
CA SER A 517 1.90 2.86 15.57
C SER A 517 2.62 1.52 15.49
N SER A 518 2.30 0.70 14.51
CA SER A 518 3.03 -0.52 14.26
C SER A 518 3.84 -0.46 12.96
N SER A 519 4.94 -1.17 12.95
CA SER A 519 5.58 -1.63 11.72
C SER A 519 5.09 -3.05 11.41
N GLN A 520 5.50 -3.57 10.26
CA GLN A 520 5.16 -4.92 9.81
C GLN A 520 5.35 -5.97 10.93
N TYR A 521 4.52 -7.00 10.90
CA TYR A 521 4.53 -8.13 11.86
C TYR A 521 4.23 -7.73 13.32
N GLY A 522 3.50 -6.62 13.52
CA GLY A 522 3.06 -6.16 14.83
C GLY A 522 4.17 -5.56 15.69
N GLY A 523 5.10 -4.85 15.07
CA GLY A 523 6.10 -4.07 15.81
C GLY A 523 5.50 -2.83 16.47
N ILE A 524 4.56 -3.00 17.44
CA ILE A 524 3.81 -1.91 18.06
C ILE A 524 4.73 -1.07 18.95
N LYS A 525 4.63 0.24 18.77
CA LYS A 525 5.26 1.25 19.64
C LYS A 525 4.27 2.33 20.02
N VAL A 526 4.56 3.04 21.11
CA VAL A 526 3.80 4.20 21.57
C VAL A 526 4.71 5.42 21.70
N THR A 527 4.18 6.58 21.37
CA THR A 527 4.77 7.89 21.69
C THR A 527 3.86 8.64 22.63
N TYR A 528 4.43 9.49 23.49
CA TYR A 528 3.70 10.39 24.41
C TYR A 528 3.95 11.86 24.09
N ASN A 529 4.64 12.15 22.98
CA ASN A 529 5.03 13.48 22.57
C ASN A 529 4.89 13.71 21.05
N GLY A 530 3.87 13.11 20.48
CA GLY A 530 3.50 13.33 19.08
C GLY A 530 4.49 12.76 18.07
N GLY A 531 5.26 11.73 18.41
CA GLY A 531 6.14 11.04 17.47
C GLY A 531 7.63 11.35 17.63
N HIS A 532 8.02 12.21 18.58
CA HIS A 532 9.45 12.50 18.82
C HIS A 532 10.21 11.31 19.43
N ASP A 533 9.63 10.68 20.46
CA ASP A 533 10.20 9.51 21.12
C ASP A 533 9.23 8.33 21.06
N TRP A 534 9.78 7.12 20.84
CA TRP A 534 8.99 5.91 20.67
C TRP A 534 9.41 4.81 21.63
N TYR A 535 8.46 4.26 22.37
CA TYR A 535 8.64 3.20 23.35
C TYR A 535 7.99 1.89 22.86
N ASN A 536 8.56 0.75 23.26
CA ASN A 536 8.00 -0.54 22.91
C ASN A 536 6.66 -0.78 23.60
N ALA A 537 5.64 -1.13 22.85
CA ALA A 537 4.30 -1.43 23.31
C ALA A 537 3.83 -2.84 22.86
N LYS A 538 4.72 -3.63 22.26
CA LYS A 538 4.44 -4.95 21.73
C LYS A 538 4.20 -5.97 22.86
N PRO A 539 3.10 -6.80 22.83
CA PRO A 539 2.80 -7.77 23.88
C PRO A 539 3.79 -8.95 23.95
N VAL A 540 4.34 -9.35 22.82
CA VAL A 540 5.16 -10.58 22.67
C VAL A 540 6.35 -10.39 21.77
N SER A 541 7.32 -11.31 21.83
CA SER A 541 8.52 -11.26 20.98
C SER A 541 8.32 -11.85 19.58
N TYR A 542 7.37 -12.76 19.37
CA TYR A 542 7.11 -13.35 18.06
C TYR A 542 6.28 -12.42 17.15
N GLU A 543 6.24 -12.78 15.86
CA GLU A 543 5.61 -11.99 14.81
C GLU A 543 4.11 -12.24 14.71
N GLY A 544 3.32 -11.20 14.45
CA GLY A 544 1.93 -11.27 14.05
C GLY A 544 1.76 -11.36 12.52
N SER A 545 0.55 -11.08 12.03
CA SER A 545 0.29 -10.92 10.60
C SER A 545 1.02 -9.70 10.01
N TRP A 546 1.10 -9.61 8.68
CA TRP A 546 1.73 -8.46 7.98
C TRP A 546 1.19 -7.15 8.52
N VAL A 547 -0.12 -6.94 8.44
CA VAL A 547 -0.85 -5.90 9.17
C VAL A 547 -1.45 -6.55 10.41
N THR A 548 -0.80 -6.43 11.56
CA THR A 548 -1.26 -6.99 12.84
C THR A 548 -2.34 -6.09 13.42
N PRO A 549 -3.58 -6.59 13.64
CA PRO A 549 -4.65 -5.75 14.16
C PRO A 549 -4.46 -5.44 15.64
N TYR A 550 -4.69 -4.21 16.04
CA TYR A 550 -4.91 -3.82 17.43
C TYR A 550 -5.86 -2.63 17.47
N LYS A 551 -6.70 -2.59 18.52
CA LYS A 551 -7.73 -1.55 18.68
C LYS A 551 -7.74 -1.07 20.12
N MET A 552 -7.96 0.23 20.30
CA MET A 552 -8.24 0.85 21.59
C MET A 552 -9.75 0.81 21.84
N HIS A 553 -10.15 0.54 23.09
CA HIS A 553 -11.57 0.53 23.42
C HIS A 553 -12.12 1.96 23.45
N PRO A 554 -13.22 2.27 22.73
CA PRO A 554 -13.70 3.65 22.57
C PRO A 554 -14.26 4.29 23.84
N LEU A 555 -14.41 3.54 24.94
CA LEU A 555 -14.88 4.08 26.24
C LEU A 555 -13.77 4.09 27.31
N ASP A 556 -12.64 3.45 27.06
CA ASP A 556 -11.52 3.39 28.02
C ASP A 556 -10.20 3.23 27.27
N ASN A 557 -9.41 4.29 27.16
CA ASN A 557 -8.13 4.31 26.46
C ASN A 557 -7.03 3.47 27.15
N ASN A 558 -7.25 3.00 28.37
CA ASN A 558 -6.36 2.04 29.03
C ASN A 558 -6.52 0.62 28.45
N ILE A 559 -7.69 0.34 27.84
CA ILE A 559 -7.97 -0.96 27.25
C ILE A 559 -7.52 -0.97 25.79
N ILE A 560 -6.48 -1.75 25.50
CA ILE A 560 -6.00 -2.01 24.16
C ILE A 560 -5.97 -3.51 23.94
N VAL A 561 -6.54 -3.96 22.81
CA VAL A 561 -6.58 -5.37 22.42
C VAL A 561 -5.76 -5.57 21.15
N ALA A 562 -4.88 -6.56 21.13
CA ALA A 562 -4.00 -6.86 20.00
C ALA A 562 -4.10 -8.32 19.56
N GLY A 563 -4.21 -8.54 18.24
CA GLY A 563 -4.34 -9.85 17.62
C GLY A 563 -3.05 -10.36 17.00
N TYR A 564 -2.42 -11.32 17.66
CA TYR A 564 -1.31 -12.11 17.13
C TYR A 564 -1.80 -13.53 16.77
N ASN A 565 -1.16 -14.58 17.27
CA ASN A 565 -1.69 -15.93 17.21
C ASN A 565 -2.73 -16.21 18.30
N VAL A 566 -2.77 -15.34 19.28
CA VAL A 566 -3.77 -15.25 20.37
C VAL A 566 -4.21 -13.80 20.51
N VAL A 567 -5.32 -13.58 21.18
CA VAL A 567 -5.75 -12.22 21.55
C VAL A 567 -5.06 -11.83 22.86
N TYR A 568 -4.38 -10.67 22.83
CA TYR A 568 -3.79 -10.02 23.99
C TYR A 568 -4.61 -8.80 24.38
N LYS A 569 -4.80 -8.61 25.68
CA LYS A 569 -5.48 -7.43 26.25
C LYS A 569 -4.56 -6.73 27.24
N SER A 570 -4.46 -5.42 27.13
CA SER A 570 -3.90 -4.51 28.13
C SER A 570 -5.04 -3.74 28.78
N ASN A 571 -5.00 -3.59 30.11
CA ASN A 571 -5.90 -2.75 30.87
C ASN A 571 -5.18 -1.51 31.45
N ASN A 572 -3.98 -1.18 30.97
CA ASN A 572 -3.14 -0.10 31.47
C ASN A 572 -2.30 0.56 30.38
N ALA A 573 -2.95 0.83 29.24
CA ALA A 573 -2.36 1.55 28.09
C ALA A 573 -1.02 0.96 27.62
N THR A 574 -0.97 -0.37 27.45
CA THR A 574 0.17 -1.19 27.02
C THR A 574 1.31 -1.39 28.01
N ALA A 575 1.19 -0.93 29.25
CA ALA A 575 2.23 -1.15 30.27
C ALA A 575 2.40 -2.65 30.64
N SER A 576 1.31 -3.43 30.54
CA SER A 576 1.33 -4.89 30.64
C SER A 576 0.24 -5.51 29.76
N TRP A 577 0.39 -6.80 29.45
CA TRP A 577 -0.50 -7.53 28.58
C TRP A 577 -0.84 -8.91 29.14
N ASP A 578 -2.09 -9.30 29.03
CA ASP A 578 -2.58 -10.63 29.34
C ASP A 578 -3.02 -11.34 28.05
N SER A 579 -2.72 -12.64 27.95
CA SER A 579 -3.28 -13.50 26.90
C SER A 579 -4.69 -13.94 27.32
N ILE A 580 -5.70 -13.58 26.53
CA ILE A 580 -7.11 -13.78 26.88
C ILE A 580 -7.82 -14.76 25.93
N SER A 581 -7.11 -15.47 25.07
CA SER A 581 -7.72 -16.46 24.16
C SER A 581 -6.87 -17.70 23.99
N PRO A 582 -7.45 -18.82 23.49
CA PRO A 582 -6.69 -19.91 22.89
C PRO A 582 -5.88 -19.45 21.65
N THR A 583 -5.02 -20.32 21.13
CA THR A 583 -4.29 -20.08 19.89
C THR A 583 -5.20 -20.32 18.69
N TYR A 584 -5.39 -19.30 17.86
CA TYR A 584 -6.21 -19.35 16.64
C TYR A 584 -5.39 -19.36 15.36
N GLY A 585 -4.12 -19.01 15.41
CA GLY A 585 -3.27 -18.65 14.27
C GLY A 585 -3.28 -17.13 14.05
N GLN A 586 -2.62 -16.66 12.99
CA GLN A 586 -2.48 -15.23 12.73
C GLN A 586 -3.84 -14.54 12.55
N LEU A 587 -4.18 -13.70 13.51
CA LEU A 587 -5.39 -12.86 13.46
C LEU A 587 -5.23 -11.74 12.41
N LYS A 588 -6.33 -11.41 11.74
CA LYS A 588 -6.40 -10.40 10.67
C LYS A 588 -7.23 -9.19 11.05
N THR A 589 -8.26 -9.37 11.86
CA THR A 589 -9.08 -8.28 12.36
C THR A 589 -9.57 -8.56 13.77
N ILE A 590 -9.76 -7.47 14.52
CA ILE A 590 -10.35 -7.46 15.85
C ILE A 590 -11.39 -6.34 15.88
N ALA A 591 -12.57 -6.64 16.43
CA ALA A 591 -13.59 -5.62 16.69
C ALA A 591 -13.97 -5.64 18.19
N LEU A 592 -14.05 -4.46 18.76
CA LEU A 592 -14.48 -4.23 20.13
C LEU A 592 -15.91 -3.68 20.11
N ALA A 593 -16.80 -4.23 20.94
CA ALA A 593 -18.14 -3.70 21.04
C ALA A 593 -18.15 -2.37 21.80
N PRO A 594 -18.52 -1.23 21.18
CA PRO A 594 -18.43 0.06 21.84
C PRO A 594 -19.31 0.20 23.09
N SER A 595 -20.40 -0.58 23.18
CA SER A 595 -21.34 -0.55 24.31
C SER A 595 -20.98 -1.49 25.46
N ASN A 596 -20.06 -2.46 25.25
CA ASN A 596 -19.71 -3.44 26.26
C ASN A 596 -18.26 -3.91 26.14
N VAL A 597 -17.42 -3.59 27.10
CA VAL A 597 -15.97 -3.90 27.12
C VAL A 597 -15.65 -5.41 27.15
N ASP A 598 -16.62 -6.26 27.55
CA ASP A 598 -16.45 -7.69 27.66
C ASP A 598 -16.60 -8.42 26.32
N TYR A 599 -17.15 -7.72 25.28
CA TYR A 599 -17.38 -8.30 23.97
C TYR A 599 -16.25 -7.96 23.01
N ILE A 600 -15.55 -8.99 22.58
CA ILE A 600 -14.45 -8.90 21.62
C ILE A 600 -14.68 -9.93 20.51
N TYR A 601 -14.66 -9.49 19.26
CA TYR A 601 -14.69 -10.35 18.09
C TYR A 601 -13.27 -10.43 17.51
N ALA A 602 -12.83 -11.63 17.14
CA ALA A 602 -11.52 -11.87 16.57
C ALA A 602 -11.60 -12.82 15.38
N ALA A 603 -10.95 -12.47 14.27
CA ALA A 603 -10.97 -13.28 13.07
C ALA A 603 -9.57 -13.56 12.52
N THR A 604 -9.38 -14.81 12.06
CA THR A 604 -8.39 -15.15 11.03
C THR A 604 -9.07 -15.08 9.65
N TYR A 605 -8.37 -15.33 8.56
CA TYR A 605 -9.05 -15.45 7.26
C TYR A 605 -10.15 -16.52 7.25
N SER A 606 -9.97 -17.62 7.95
CA SER A 606 -10.85 -18.78 7.86
C SER A 606 -11.68 -19.06 9.12
N GLY A 607 -11.48 -18.31 10.19
CA GLY A 607 -12.19 -18.49 11.46
C GLY A 607 -12.67 -17.18 12.06
N LEU A 608 -13.77 -17.24 12.82
CA LEU A 608 -14.35 -16.10 13.55
C LEU A 608 -14.81 -16.57 14.93
N TRP A 609 -14.42 -15.81 15.96
CA TRP A 609 -14.72 -16.09 17.36
C TRP A 609 -15.21 -14.85 18.06
N VAL A 610 -16.01 -15.06 19.12
CA VAL A 610 -16.46 -14.01 20.03
C VAL A 610 -16.23 -14.43 21.47
N THR A 611 -15.82 -13.50 22.31
CA THR A 611 -16.00 -13.59 23.77
C THR A 611 -17.06 -12.60 24.20
N LYS A 612 -17.87 -13.00 25.23
CA LYS A 612 -18.92 -12.16 25.83
C LYS A 612 -18.61 -11.89 27.30
N ASP A 613 -17.49 -12.38 27.80
CA ASP A 613 -17.06 -12.41 29.20
C ASP A 613 -15.59 -12.07 29.41
N ASP A 614 -15.10 -11.11 28.64
CA ASP A 614 -13.72 -10.59 28.73
C ASP A 614 -12.63 -11.67 28.56
N GLY A 615 -12.86 -12.61 27.61
CA GLY A 615 -11.89 -13.64 27.25
C GLY A 615 -11.90 -14.90 28.11
N GLN A 616 -12.82 -15.04 29.07
CA GLN A 616 -12.94 -16.26 29.88
C GLN A 616 -13.41 -17.45 29.02
N ASN A 617 -14.36 -17.20 28.10
CA ASN A 617 -14.84 -18.17 27.11
C ASN A 617 -14.85 -17.55 25.73
N TRP A 618 -14.63 -18.39 24.70
CA TRP A 618 -14.68 -17.99 23.31
C TRP A 618 -15.51 -18.95 22.48
N ASP A 619 -16.51 -18.42 21.78
CA ASP A 619 -17.41 -19.18 20.92
C ASP A 619 -16.95 -19.05 19.44
N TYR A 620 -16.95 -20.18 18.70
CA TYR A 620 -16.71 -20.18 17.26
C TYR A 620 -18.00 -19.88 16.52
N ILE A 621 -18.03 -18.77 15.77
CA ILE A 621 -19.25 -18.21 15.19
C ILE A 621 -19.20 -18.09 13.65
N LYS A 622 -18.27 -18.73 12.97
CA LYS A 622 -18.22 -18.73 11.50
C LYS A 622 -19.29 -19.63 10.86
N THR A 623 -19.96 -20.47 11.61
CA THR A 623 -21.01 -21.37 11.12
C THR A 623 -22.15 -20.56 10.50
N GLY A 624 -22.52 -20.87 9.25
CA GLY A 624 -23.55 -20.10 8.51
C GLY A 624 -23.00 -19.01 7.59
N LEU A 625 -21.74 -18.59 7.75
CA LEU A 625 -21.04 -17.77 6.77
C LEU A 625 -20.55 -18.64 5.58
N PRO A 626 -20.43 -18.07 4.38
CA PRO A 626 -19.87 -18.81 3.24
C PRO A 626 -18.40 -19.16 3.48
N SER A 627 -17.90 -20.12 2.72
CA SER A 627 -16.48 -20.26 2.52
C SER A 627 -15.92 -18.98 1.87
N GLY A 628 -14.80 -18.48 2.37
CA GLY A 628 -14.17 -17.23 1.91
C GLY A 628 -13.41 -16.57 3.06
N ASN A 629 -12.61 -15.59 2.68
CA ASN A 629 -11.70 -14.90 3.59
C ASN A 629 -12.43 -13.74 4.29
N ILE A 630 -12.45 -13.78 5.62
CA ILE A 630 -12.94 -12.65 6.41
C ILE A 630 -11.93 -11.50 6.27
N SER A 631 -12.42 -10.37 5.76
CA SER A 631 -11.59 -9.17 5.61
C SER A 631 -11.71 -8.23 6.80
N ASP A 632 -12.93 -8.03 7.31
CA ASP A 632 -13.14 -7.12 8.42
C ASP A 632 -14.42 -7.44 9.21
N VAL A 633 -14.49 -6.91 10.45
CA VAL A 633 -15.60 -7.06 11.38
C VAL A 633 -15.89 -5.71 12.04
N THR A 634 -17.17 -5.31 12.07
CA THR A 634 -17.61 -4.12 12.83
C THR A 634 -18.83 -4.46 13.68
N VAL A 635 -18.97 -3.78 14.83
CA VAL A 635 -20.03 -4.03 15.82
C VAL A 635 -20.89 -2.77 15.96
N SER A 636 -22.20 -2.97 16.10
CA SER A 636 -23.11 -1.86 16.41
C SER A 636 -22.68 -1.13 17.70
N ASN A 637 -22.74 0.18 17.66
CA ASN A 637 -22.32 1.01 18.80
C ASN A 637 -23.24 0.88 20.03
N THR A 638 -24.44 0.33 19.84
CA THR A 638 -25.47 0.27 20.90
C THR A 638 -25.84 -1.16 21.31
N ASN A 639 -25.57 -2.13 20.44
CA ASN A 639 -25.89 -3.55 20.70
C ASN A 639 -24.66 -4.42 20.43
N PRO A 640 -24.01 -5.00 21.46
CA PRO A 640 -22.82 -5.81 21.30
C PRO A 640 -23.08 -7.15 20.57
N ASP A 641 -24.34 -7.63 20.54
CA ASP A 641 -24.73 -8.84 19.82
C ASP A 641 -24.97 -8.59 18.32
N ARG A 642 -25.04 -7.33 17.89
CA ARG A 642 -25.23 -6.98 16.49
C ARG A 642 -23.88 -6.71 15.82
N VAL A 643 -23.46 -7.61 14.96
CA VAL A 643 -22.15 -7.61 14.30
C VAL A 643 -22.27 -7.77 12.80
N PHE A 644 -21.38 -7.11 12.06
CA PHE A 644 -21.28 -7.18 10.62
C PHE A 644 -19.91 -7.70 10.20
N VAL A 645 -19.90 -8.57 9.20
CA VAL A 645 -18.68 -9.22 8.68
C VAL A 645 -18.61 -9.06 7.18
N THR A 646 -17.43 -8.72 6.70
CA THR A 646 -17.14 -8.71 5.26
C THR A 646 -16.33 -9.92 4.84
N ILE A 647 -16.66 -10.43 3.66
CA ILE A 647 -15.97 -11.55 3.01
C ILE A 647 -15.27 -10.99 1.77
N SER A 648 -13.94 -11.00 1.79
CA SER A 648 -13.15 -10.64 0.62
C SER A 648 -13.12 -11.81 -0.35
N SER A 649 -13.70 -11.63 -1.52
CA SER A 649 -13.75 -12.64 -2.58
C SER A 649 -14.23 -12.02 -3.88
N PHE A 650 -14.07 -12.75 -4.99
CA PHE A 650 -14.68 -12.41 -6.28
C PHE A 650 -16.04 -13.07 -6.50
N ASN A 651 -16.69 -13.59 -5.45
CA ASN A 651 -18.05 -14.14 -5.53
C ASN A 651 -19.05 -13.01 -5.40
N ALA A 652 -19.92 -12.86 -6.39
CA ALA A 652 -21.09 -12.00 -6.28
C ALA A 652 -22.00 -12.49 -5.15
N ASP A 653 -22.80 -11.58 -4.57
CA ASP A 653 -23.86 -11.87 -3.62
C ASP A 653 -23.43 -12.52 -2.30
N LYS A 654 -22.12 -12.59 -1.99
CA LYS A 654 -21.60 -13.23 -0.77
C LYS A 654 -20.50 -12.39 -0.11
N LYS A 655 -20.81 -11.13 0.18
CA LYS A 655 -19.77 -10.16 0.60
C LYS A 655 -19.99 -9.58 1.98
N VAL A 656 -21.22 -9.31 2.39
CA VAL A 656 -21.54 -8.68 3.68
C VAL A 656 -22.64 -9.47 4.39
N TYR A 657 -22.39 -9.76 5.65
CA TYR A 657 -23.28 -10.52 6.52
C TYR A 657 -23.54 -9.78 7.82
N GLU A 658 -24.75 -9.88 8.33
CA GLU A 658 -25.19 -9.33 9.61
C GLU A 658 -25.62 -10.47 10.55
N SER A 659 -25.25 -10.37 11.81
CA SER A 659 -25.85 -11.15 12.91
C SER A 659 -26.43 -10.18 13.93
N ILE A 660 -27.55 -10.57 14.55
CA ILE A 660 -28.20 -9.83 15.64
C ILE A 660 -28.12 -10.60 16.97
N ASP A 661 -27.42 -11.71 16.99
CA ASP A 661 -27.30 -12.66 18.10
C ASP A 661 -25.85 -13.11 18.34
N ALA A 662 -24.91 -12.16 18.15
CA ALA A 662 -23.47 -12.35 18.36
C ALA A 662 -22.84 -13.46 17.51
N GLY A 663 -23.40 -13.74 16.32
CA GLY A 663 -22.86 -14.70 15.36
C GLY A 663 -23.49 -16.10 15.44
N ASP A 664 -24.51 -16.31 16.25
CA ASP A 664 -25.25 -17.58 16.28
C ASP A 664 -25.99 -17.82 14.95
N ASN A 665 -26.51 -16.76 14.34
CA ASN A 665 -27.14 -16.79 13.01
C ASN A 665 -26.67 -15.62 12.14
N TRP A 666 -26.54 -15.86 10.82
CA TRP A 666 -26.08 -14.87 9.85
C TRP A 666 -27.10 -14.60 8.75
N ILE A 667 -27.32 -13.35 8.46
CA ILE A 667 -28.16 -12.86 7.37
C ILE A 667 -27.28 -12.26 6.28
N ASN A 668 -27.44 -12.71 5.04
CA ASN A 668 -26.74 -12.12 3.92
C ASN A 668 -27.39 -10.78 3.54
N ILE A 669 -26.64 -9.69 3.62
CA ILE A 669 -27.07 -8.33 3.28
C ILE A 669 -26.31 -7.76 2.08
N SER A 670 -25.62 -8.60 1.30
CA SER A 670 -24.81 -8.18 0.13
C SER A 670 -25.65 -7.55 -0.98
N GLY A 671 -26.93 -7.92 -1.11
CA GLY A 671 -27.74 -7.51 -2.27
C GLY A 671 -27.23 -8.11 -3.58
N THR A 672 -27.53 -7.49 -4.68
CA THR A 672 -27.19 -7.96 -6.05
C THR A 672 -26.37 -6.97 -6.87
N GLN A 673 -26.12 -5.77 -6.35
CA GLN A 673 -25.46 -4.68 -7.08
C GLN A 673 -23.97 -4.50 -6.74
N LEU A 674 -23.47 -5.16 -5.68
CA LEU A 674 -22.04 -5.12 -5.38
C LEU A 674 -21.25 -5.77 -6.52
N PRO A 675 -20.16 -5.15 -6.96
CA PRO A 675 -19.31 -5.71 -8.00
C PRO A 675 -18.63 -7.00 -7.51
N ASN A 676 -18.24 -7.81 -8.47
CA ASN A 676 -17.55 -9.07 -8.19
C ASN A 676 -16.07 -8.84 -7.86
N LEU A 677 -15.81 -8.02 -6.85
CA LEU A 677 -14.49 -7.57 -6.39
C LEU A 677 -14.37 -7.74 -4.88
N PRO A 678 -13.14 -7.82 -4.34
CA PRO A 678 -12.89 -7.88 -2.90
C PRO A 678 -13.51 -6.70 -2.12
N VAL A 679 -14.03 -7.00 -0.93
CA VAL A 679 -14.35 -6.01 0.10
C VAL A 679 -13.25 -6.06 1.14
N ASN A 680 -12.65 -4.91 1.45
CA ASN A 680 -11.44 -4.83 2.28
C ASN A 680 -11.74 -4.40 3.73
N CYS A 681 -12.71 -3.51 3.93
CA CYS A 681 -13.05 -2.96 5.24
C CYS A 681 -14.55 -2.62 5.34
N ILE A 682 -15.04 -2.44 6.58
CA ILE A 682 -16.42 -2.03 6.87
C ILE A 682 -16.45 -1.13 8.10
N VAL A 683 -17.27 -0.08 8.07
CA VAL A 683 -17.55 0.76 9.22
C VAL A 683 -19.06 0.96 9.40
N TYR A 684 -19.50 0.91 10.66
CA TYR A 684 -20.87 1.17 11.07
C TYR A 684 -20.99 2.60 11.61
N GLN A 685 -21.90 3.39 11.05
CA GLN A 685 -22.15 4.76 11.51
C GLN A 685 -23.12 4.77 12.67
N ASN A 686 -22.68 5.31 13.80
CA ASN A 686 -23.53 5.56 14.96
C ASN A 686 -24.54 6.70 14.70
N TYR A 687 -25.66 6.71 15.39
CA TYR A 687 -26.72 7.75 15.32
C TYR A 687 -27.32 7.96 13.91
N SER A 688 -27.28 6.94 13.09
CA SER A 688 -27.81 6.93 11.74
C SER A 688 -28.99 5.98 11.60
N LYS A 689 -29.43 5.74 10.38
CA LYS A 689 -30.40 4.66 10.05
C LYS A 689 -29.70 3.32 9.84
N ASP A 690 -28.72 3.00 10.68
CA ASP A 690 -27.83 1.85 10.50
C ASP A 690 -26.99 1.97 9.20
N ASP A 691 -26.47 3.16 8.93
CA ASP A 691 -25.61 3.38 7.78
C ASP A 691 -24.33 2.54 7.93
N LEU A 692 -24.04 1.80 6.86
CA LEU A 692 -22.85 0.98 6.69
C LEU A 692 -22.08 1.48 5.47
N TYR A 693 -20.76 1.59 5.61
CA TYR A 693 -19.87 1.87 4.47
C TYR A 693 -18.86 0.73 4.34
N ILE A 694 -18.62 0.30 3.11
CA ILE A 694 -17.59 -0.69 2.80
C ILE A 694 -16.60 -0.13 1.82
N GLY A 695 -15.30 -0.41 2.07
CA GLY A 695 -14.22 -0.15 1.13
C GLY A 695 -13.92 -1.39 0.30
N THR A 696 -13.75 -1.19 -1.01
CA THR A 696 -13.47 -2.25 -1.99
C THR A 696 -12.17 -1.96 -2.76
N ASP A 697 -11.81 -2.83 -3.70
CA ASP A 697 -10.66 -2.57 -4.59
C ASP A 697 -10.87 -1.41 -5.59
N ILE A 698 -12.09 -0.85 -5.67
CA ILE A 698 -12.43 0.23 -6.61
C ILE A 698 -13.26 1.34 -5.98
N GLY A 699 -13.17 1.55 -4.69
CA GLY A 699 -13.85 2.64 -4.00
C GLY A 699 -14.83 2.18 -2.93
N VAL A 700 -15.78 3.05 -2.59
CA VAL A 700 -16.67 2.94 -1.43
C VAL A 700 -18.12 2.67 -1.84
N PHE A 701 -18.80 1.82 -1.07
CA PHE A 701 -20.25 1.59 -1.17
C PHE A 701 -20.91 1.86 0.17
N HIS A 702 -22.17 2.30 0.11
CA HIS A 702 -23.01 2.64 1.24
C HIS A 702 -24.34 1.89 1.22
N LYS A 703 -24.85 1.56 2.39
CA LYS A 703 -26.20 1.00 2.60
C LYS A 703 -26.73 1.40 3.98
N ASP A 704 -28.02 1.72 4.09
CA ASP A 704 -28.72 1.87 5.36
C ASP A 704 -29.84 0.83 5.52
N SER A 705 -30.51 0.83 6.68
CA SER A 705 -31.58 -0.13 7.00
C SER A 705 -32.85 0.03 6.14
N THR A 706 -33.01 1.15 5.42
CA THR A 706 -34.15 1.39 4.50
C THR A 706 -33.90 0.94 3.08
N MET A 707 -32.61 0.61 2.77
CA MET A 707 -32.18 0.24 1.42
C MET A 707 -32.13 -1.28 1.25
N THR A 708 -32.55 -1.77 0.09
CA THR A 708 -32.42 -3.18 -0.28
C THR A 708 -31.07 -3.50 -0.92
N GLU A 709 -30.48 -2.53 -1.62
CA GLU A 709 -29.23 -2.67 -2.36
C GLU A 709 -28.16 -1.69 -1.84
N TRP A 710 -26.91 -2.05 -2.03
CA TRP A 710 -25.77 -1.15 -1.82
C TRP A 710 -25.72 -0.11 -2.93
N GLN A 711 -25.39 1.12 -2.59
CA GLN A 711 -25.19 2.21 -3.53
C GLN A 711 -23.71 2.54 -3.62
N PHE A 712 -23.24 2.84 -4.81
CA PHE A 712 -21.88 3.32 -5.02
C PHE A 712 -21.73 4.73 -4.45
N TYR A 713 -20.84 4.89 -3.48
CA TYR A 713 -20.62 6.11 -2.70
C TYR A 713 -19.24 6.69 -3.00
N ASN A 714 -19.00 7.09 -4.27
CA ASN A 714 -17.66 7.28 -4.82
C ASN A 714 -17.52 8.50 -5.74
N GLN A 715 -18.39 9.50 -5.64
CA GLN A 715 -18.25 10.69 -6.47
C GLN A 715 -16.93 11.37 -6.13
N ASP A 716 -16.10 11.63 -7.16
CA ASP A 716 -14.79 12.25 -7.12
C ASP A 716 -13.67 11.44 -6.43
N LEU A 717 -13.96 10.31 -5.79
CA LEU A 717 -12.93 9.37 -5.34
C LEU A 717 -12.40 8.55 -6.52
N PRO A 718 -11.08 8.44 -6.73
CA PRO A 718 -10.49 7.57 -7.72
C PRO A 718 -10.93 6.10 -7.56
N PHE A 719 -10.96 5.33 -8.66
CA PHE A 719 -11.18 3.88 -8.59
C PHE A 719 -9.93 3.18 -8.04
N VAL A 720 -9.74 3.29 -6.75
CA VAL A 720 -8.57 2.83 -6.01
C VAL A 720 -8.98 1.87 -4.90
N SER A 721 -8.07 0.98 -4.51
CA SER A 721 -8.29 0.08 -3.36
C SER A 721 -8.38 0.88 -2.06
N VAL A 722 -9.54 0.84 -1.41
CA VAL A 722 -9.78 1.43 -0.09
C VAL A 722 -9.48 0.37 0.97
N ARG A 723 -8.48 0.63 1.80
CA ARG A 723 -7.96 -0.32 2.80
C ARG A 723 -8.52 -0.13 4.19
N GLU A 724 -8.89 1.11 4.54
CA GLU A 724 -9.51 1.43 5.82
C GLU A 724 -10.54 2.54 5.62
N LEU A 725 -11.62 2.49 6.38
CA LEU A 725 -12.62 3.54 6.51
C LEU A 725 -12.78 3.89 7.98
N GLU A 726 -12.76 5.18 8.31
CA GLU A 726 -13.05 5.68 9.65
C GLU A 726 -13.98 6.89 9.62
N ILE A 727 -14.78 7.07 10.67
CA ILE A 727 -15.72 8.19 10.78
C ILE A 727 -15.19 9.23 11.75
N GLN A 728 -15.01 10.46 11.25
CA GLN A 728 -14.75 11.66 12.04
C GLN A 728 -16.08 12.27 12.46
N TYR A 729 -16.59 11.86 13.60
CA TYR A 729 -17.92 12.29 14.07
C TYR A 729 -18.02 13.80 14.33
N SER A 730 -16.96 14.43 14.85
CA SER A 730 -16.95 15.89 15.10
C SER A 730 -17.09 16.72 13.83
N ALA A 731 -16.55 16.23 12.70
CA ALA A 731 -16.66 16.91 11.41
C ALA A 731 -17.81 16.39 10.53
N GLY A 732 -18.45 15.27 10.92
CA GLY A 732 -19.47 14.61 10.08
C GLY A 732 -18.91 14.02 8.80
N LYS A 733 -17.64 13.54 8.82
CA LYS A 733 -16.91 13.06 7.65
C LYS A 733 -16.61 11.56 7.73
N LEU A 734 -16.72 10.90 6.60
CA LEU A 734 -16.14 9.58 6.35
C LEU A 734 -14.76 9.76 5.73
N ARG A 735 -13.74 9.09 6.26
CA ARG A 735 -12.36 9.13 5.75
C ARG A 735 -11.92 7.77 5.24
N ALA A 736 -11.20 7.79 4.13
CA ALA A 736 -10.70 6.60 3.46
C ALA A 736 -9.17 6.64 3.32
N ALA A 737 -8.49 5.62 3.83
CA ALA A 737 -7.10 5.35 3.49
C ALA A 737 -7.06 4.49 2.23
N THR A 738 -6.39 4.98 1.18
CA THR A 738 -6.32 4.30 -0.11
C THR A 738 -4.93 3.73 -0.37
N PHE A 739 -4.86 2.70 -1.18
CA PHE A 739 -3.60 2.09 -1.56
C PHE A 739 -3.14 2.60 -2.94
N GLY A 740 -2.59 3.83 -2.92
CA GLY A 740 -2.05 4.49 -4.10
C GLY A 740 -2.51 5.93 -4.35
N ARG A 741 -3.53 6.44 -3.63
CA ARG A 741 -4.06 7.80 -3.83
C ARG A 741 -4.23 8.57 -2.51
N GLY A 742 -3.43 8.25 -1.48
CA GLY A 742 -3.45 8.99 -0.23
C GLY A 742 -4.73 8.81 0.59
N VAL A 743 -5.07 9.82 1.39
CA VAL A 743 -6.28 9.89 2.22
C VAL A 743 -7.32 10.80 1.58
N TRP A 744 -8.58 10.39 1.64
CA TRP A 744 -9.73 11.14 1.13
C TRP A 744 -10.80 11.28 2.20
N GLU A 745 -11.63 12.32 2.10
CA GLU A 745 -12.81 12.47 2.97
C GLU A 745 -14.06 12.86 2.18
N SER A 746 -15.22 12.42 2.67
CA SER A 746 -16.55 12.79 2.15
C SER A 746 -17.49 13.08 3.29
N ASP A 747 -18.53 13.86 3.06
CA ASP A 747 -19.64 13.98 4.02
C ASP A 747 -20.25 12.61 4.31
N LEU A 748 -20.80 12.40 5.50
CA LEU A 748 -21.61 11.21 5.80
C LEU A 748 -22.96 11.31 5.07
N ASN A 749 -23.49 10.19 4.57
CA ASN A 749 -24.79 10.12 3.88
C ASN A 749 -25.93 10.72 4.70
N SER A 750 -25.91 10.45 5.99
CA SER A 750 -26.81 11.07 6.94
C SER A 750 -26.04 11.53 8.17
N PHE A 751 -25.96 12.82 8.39
CA PHE A 751 -25.47 13.39 9.63
C PHE A 751 -26.57 14.24 10.25
N PRO A 752 -26.96 13.98 11.51
CA PRO A 752 -28.06 14.74 12.10
C PRO A 752 -27.67 16.21 12.24
N SER A 753 -28.20 17.04 11.38
CA SER A 753 -27.98 18.52 11.38
C SER A 753 -28.57 19.22 12.60
N SER A 754 -29.42 18.52 13.39
CA SER A 754 -29.88 18.95 14.71
C SER A 754 -30.31 17.73 15.49
N VAL A 755 -29.63 17.44 16.60
CA VAL A 755 -30.04 16.36 17.49
C VAL A 755 -31.10 16.88 18.44
N SER A 756 -32.34 16.50 18.19
CA SER A 756 -33.45 16.86 19.05
C SER A 756 -33.50 16.07 20.39
N GLN A 757 -32.78 14.96 20.50
CA GLN A 757 -32.64 14.19 21.76
C GLN A 757 -31.35 13.38 21.77
N VAL A 758 -30.41 13.75 22.63
CA VAL A 758 -29.24 12.91 22.98
C VAL A 758 -29.72 11.80 23.90
N ASN A 759 -29.43 10.55 23.55
CA ASN A 759 -29.65 9.45 24.48
C ASN A 759 -28.74 9.62 25.71
N PRO A 760 -29.30 9.71 26.92
CA PRO A 760 -28.53 9.93 28.17
C PRO A 760 -27.44 8.90 28.42
N ASP A 761 -27.58 7.70 27.88
CA ASP A 761 -26.65 6.60 28.08
C ASP A 761 -25.31 6.79 27.37
N PHE A 762 -25.27 7.69 26.37
CA PHE A 762 -24.02 8.01 25.66
C PHE A 762 -23.26 9.19 26.24
N ILE A 763 -23.84 9.90 27.19
CA ILE A 763 -23.13 10.94 27.91
C ILE A 763 -22.37 10.31 29.06
N ARG A 764 -21.06 10.43 29.09
CA ARG A 764 -20.19 9.90 30.15
C ARG A 764 -19.60 11.03 30.98
N VAL A 765 -19.50 10.80 32.27
CA VAL A 765 -18.85 11.69 33.23
C VAL A 765 -17.85 10.86 34.03
N PHE A 766 -16.56 11.17 33.85
CA PHE A 766 -15.48 10.37 34.48
C PHE A 766 -14.20 11.20 34.69
N PRO A 767 -13.28 10.81 35.58
CA PRO A 767 -13.46 9.71 36.55
C PRO A 767 -14.57 10.05 37.54
N ASN A 768 -15.23 9.00 38.05
CA ASN A 768 -16.17 9.09 39.17
C ASN A 768 -15.99 7.84 40.04
N PRO A 769 -15.37 7.96 41.22
CA PRO A 769 -15.02 9.18 42.01
C PRO A 769 -13.92 10.06 41.38
N VAL A 770 -13.90 11.36 41.72
CA VAL A 770 -13.02 12.38 41.17
C VAL A 770 -12.27 13.16 42.27
N GLU A 771 -11.02 13.55 42.01
CA GLU A 771 -10.24 14.35 42.96
C GLU A 771 -10.23 15.87 42.63
N TYR A 772 -9.84 16.28 41.40
CA TYR A 772 -9.64 17.70 41.08
C TYR A 772 -10.38 18.12 39.81
N GLU A 773 -10.54 17.19 38.86
CA GLU A 773 -11.14 17.45 37.55
C GLU A 773 -11.82 16.18 37.01
N PHE A 774 -12.90 16.38 36.25
CA PHE A 774 -13.56 15.32 35.53
C PHE A 774 -13.89 15.74 34.12
N TYR A 775 -14.24 14.81 33.28
CA TYR A 775 -14.58 15.03 31.90
C TYR A 775 -16.02 14.64 31.62
N VAL A 776 -16.65 15.42 30.76
CA VAL A 776 -17.95 15.10 30.18
C VAL A 776 -17.70 14.73 28.73
N LYS A 777 -17.92 13.46 28.38
CA LYS A 777 -17.90 12.98 27.01
C LYS A 777 -19.34 12.91 26.50
N THR A 778 -19.57 13.52 25.36
CA THR A 778 -20.83 13.47 24.62
C THR A 778 -20.58 12.80 23.27
N PRO A 779 -21.58 12.22 22.63
CA PRO A 779 -21.37 11.51 21.36
C PRO A 779 -20.92 12.39 20.19
N TYR A 780 -21.13 13.70 20.30
CA TYR A 780 -20.76 14.76 19.34
C TYR A 780 -20.85 16.11 20.04
N VAL A 781 -20.37 17.18 19.39
CA VAL A 781 -20.51 18.55 19.91
C VAL A 781 -21.99 18.90 20.03
N LEU A 782 -22.38 19.27 21.24
CA LEU A 782 -23.76 19.57 21.57
C LEU A 782 -23.98 21.07 21.65
N ASP A 783 -24.50 21.69 20.60
CA ASP A 783 -24.86 23.10 20.62
C ASP A 783 -25.89 23.42 21.73
N ASN A 784 -25.57 24.43 22.56
CA ASN A 784 -26.41 24.90 23.67
C ASN A 784 -26.60 23.91 24.82
N TYR A 785 -25.73 22.90 24.99
CA TYR A 785 -25.74 22.05 26.17
C TYR A 785 -24.87 22.59 27.29
N LYS A 786 -25.28 22.33 28.52
CA LYS A 786 -24.60 22.74 29.74
C LYS A 786 -24.57 21.64 30.78
N LEU A 787 -23.44 21.50 31.43
CA LEU A 787 -23.33 20.80 32.70
C LEU A 787 -23.66 21.75 33.84
N LYS A 788 -24.50 21.27 34.76
CA LYS A 788 -24.79 21.96 36.04
C LYS A 788 -24.48 20.99 37.20
N LEU A 789 -23.70 21.42 38.13
CA LEU A 789 -23.33 20.66 39.32
C LEU A 789 -24.00 21.28 40.55
N TYR A 790 -24.64 20.41 41.34
CA TYR A 790 -25.42 20.81 42.51
C TYR A 790 -24.89 20.11 43.79
N SER A 791 -24.96 20.80 44.90
CA SER A 791 -24.87 20.13 46.21
C SER A 791 -26.05 19.19 46.44
N ILE A 792 -25.94 18.27 47.42
CA ILE A 792 -27.04 17.40 47.83
C ILE A 792 -28.28 18.14 48.34
N THR A 793 -28.14 19.41 48.72
CA THR A 793 -29.27 20.30 49.14
C THR A 793 -29.89 21.06 47.95
N GLY A 794 -29.45 20.83 46.74
CA GLY A 794 -29.97 21.41 45.53
C GLY A 794 -29.40 22.81 45.17
N LYS A 795 -28.36 23.30 45.88
CA LYS A 795 -27.70 24.54 45.53
C LYS A 795 -26.82 24.32 44.30
N LEU A 796 -27.00 25.15 43.26
CA LEU A 796 -26.12 25.18 42.08
C LEU A 796 -24.71 25.69 42.49
N LEU A 797 -23.68 24.95 42.15
CA LEU A 797 -22.28 25.21 42.49
C LEU A 797 -21.45 25.54 41.28
N LEU A 798 -21.73 24.94 40.12
CA LEU A 798 -21.02 25.14 38.88
C LEU A 798 -21.97 25.00 37.69
N GLU A 799 -21.83 25.87 36.69
CA GLU A 799 -22.44 25.74 35.36
C GLU A 799 -21.36 25.92 34.30
N GLN A 800 -21.24 24.98 33.40
CA GLN A 800 -20.26 25.01 32.30
C GLN A 800 -20.94 24.58 31.00
N ARG A 801 -20.66 25.31 29.91
CA ARG A 801 -21.09 24.92 28.55
C ARG A 801 -20.27 23.74 28.07
N LEU A 802 -20.92 22.80 27.38
CA LEU A 802 -20.29 21.68 26.69
C LEU A 802 -20.08 22.09 25.23
N ASN A 803 -18.94 22.74 24.94
CA ASN A 803 -18.65 23.30 23.63
C ASN A 803 -17.86 22.32 22.73
N SER A 804 -17.56 21.13 23.27
CA SER A 804 -16.91 20.03 22.57
C SER A 804 -17.56 18.73 23.02
N ASP A 805 -17.40 17.67 22.24
CA ASP A 805 -17.80 16.31 22.60
C ASP A 805 -17.02 15.76 23.79
N PHE A 806 -15.92 16.42 24.14
CA PHE A 806 -15.07 16.14 25.29
C PHE A 806 -14.75 17.42 26.07
N THR A 807 -15.45 17.64 27.18
CA THR A 807 -15.31 18.87 27.96
C THR A 807 -14.70 18.60 29.33
N LYS A 808 -13.56 19.22 29.62
CA LYS A 808 -12.92 19.20 30.94
C LYS A 808 -13.68 20.10 31.91
N VAL A 809 -13.89 19.63 33.14
CA VAL A 809 -14.55 20.35 34.24
C VAL A 809 -13.65 20.34 35.46
N GLU A 810 -13.19 21.50 35.90
CA GLU A 810 -12.36 21.66 37.10
C GLU A 810 -13.23 21.85 38.34
N ILE A 811 -12.90 21.14 39.43
CA ILE A 811 -13.64 21.16 40.70
C ILE A 811 -12.72 21.24 41.91
N SER A 812 -11.51 21.74 41.72
CA SER A 812 -10.50 21.88 42.81
C SER A 812 -11.01 22.66 44.03
N ASP A 813 -12.03 23.52 43.88
CA ASP A 813 -12.64 24.32 44.96
C ASP A 813 -13.77 23.61 45.71
N LEU A 814 -14.13 22.37 45.32
CA LEU A 814 -15.21 21.63 45.93
C LEU A 814 -14.71 20.78 47.11
N SER A 815 -15.49 20.75 48.17
CA SER A 815 -15.22 19.88 49.31
C SER A 815 -15.51 18.39 48.99
N LYS A 816 -14.80 17.48 49.65
CA LYS A 816 -15.07 16.02 49.53
C LYS A 816 -16.52 15.71 49.84
N GLY A 817 -17.16 14.89 49.03
CA GLY A 817 -18.57 14.56 49.23
C GLY A 817 -19.32 14.14 47.99
N LEU A 818 -20.63 13.96 48.17
CA LEU A 818 -21.55 13.59 47.09
C LEU A 818 -22.17 14.85 46.46
N TYR A 819 -22.17 14.92 45.15
CA TYR A 819 -22.79 15.95 44.35
C TYR A 819 -23.74 15.34 43.30
N ILE A 820 -24.63 16.15 42.75
CA ILE A 820 -25.55 15.76 41.66
C ILE A 820 -25.22 16.62 40.48
N TYR A 821 -24.91 16.00 39.36
CA TYR A 821 -24.76 16.74 38.09
C TYR A 821 -26.00 16.56 37.23
N LYS A 822 -26.27 17.59 36.41
CA LYS A 822 -27.28 17.56 35.36
C LYS A 822 -26.65 18.07 34.05
N ILE A 823 -26.99 17.41 32.96
CA ILE A 823 -26.66 17.88 31.62
C ILE A 823 -27.97 18.29 30.96
N GLU A 824 -28.05 19.55 30.56
CA GLU A 824 -29.25 20.18 30.00
C GLU A 824 -28.91 20.70 28.60
N GLY A 825 -29.81 20.49 27.63
CA GLY A 825 -29.73 21.07 26.30
C GLY A 825 -31.08 21.53 25.81
N SER A 826 -31.12 22.74 25.20
CA SER A 826 -32.36 23.35 24.68
C SER A 826 -33.50 23.40 25.69
N GLY A 827 -33.17 23.54 26.99
CA GLY A 827 -34.15 23.61 28.08
C GLY A 827 -34.67 22.25 28.60
N VAL A 828 -34.14 21.15 28.12
CA VAL A 828 -34.50 19.79 28.56
C VAL A 828 -33.32 19.16 29.33
N ILE A 829 -33.58 18.50 30.46
CA ILE A 829 -32.60 17.73 31.18
C ILE A 829 -32.42 16.40 30.47
N VAL A 830 -31.22 16.15 29.94
CA VAL A 830 -30.90 14.92 29.23
C VAL A 830 -30.23 13.87 30.12
N LYS A 831 -29.45 14.28 31.13
CA LYS A 831 -28.82 13.34 32.07
C LYS A 831 -28.79 13.93 33.48
N THR A 832 -29.04 13.07 34.48
CA THR A 832 -28.84 13.40 35.88
C THR A 832 -28.23 12.20 36.57
N ASP A 833 -27.12 12.39 37.30
CA ASP A 833 -26.46 11.32 38.05
C ASP A 833 -25.62 11.92 39.19
N LYS A 834 -24.92 11.05 39.93
CA LYS A 834 -24.11 11.36 41.09
C LYS A 834 -22.66 11.54 40.72
N LEU A 835 -21.97 12.50 41.37
CA LEU A 835 -20.53 12.69 41.29
C LEU A 835 -19.95 12.61 42.71
N PHE A 836 -18.97 11.73 42.90
CA PHE A 836 -18.28 11.56 44.19
C PHE A 836 -16.93 12.30 44.11
N VAL A 837 -16.75 13.32 44.96
CA VAL A 837 -15.48 14.06 45.10
C VAL A 837 -14.69 13.49 46.29
N LEU A 838 -13.41 13.09 46.03
CA LEU A 838 -12.51 12.41 46.97
C LEU A 838 -11.72 13.37 47.86
#